data_f1bc54d561815938594ebbaaffdf742e
#
_entry.id   f1bc54d561815938594ebbaaffdf742e
#
_cell.length_a   1.000
_cell.length_b   1.000
_cell.length_c   1.000
_cell.angle_alpha   90.00
_cell.angle_beta   90.00
_cell.angle_gamma   90.00
#
_symmetry.space_group_name_H-M   'P 1'
#
loop_
_entity.id
_entity.type
_entity.pdbx_description
1 polymer ?
#
loop_
_entity_poly.entity_id
_entity_poly.type
_entity_poly.pdbx_seq_one_letter_code
_entity_poly.pdbx_strand_id
1 'polypeptide(L)'
;MAMILSILLTSFNTMLYSQSKTEANLYGHVLDAMTHEHMPFVNIYLKGTTYGTSTNDNGHYLLEHLPVGKHTIIVSFMGYKTIEQEVNLEANRSVEMNFTLEENSVLMRDVVVSANRYEVDRKEAATIVNVLTPKLFVTTNSVNLAEGLNYQPGLRVENTCQNCGVNAVRINGLEGKYSQILIDSRPVFSSLAGVYGLEQIPVSMIDRVEVIRGGGSAIFGSSAIGGVVNIITREPIRNSLEISNTTQLIGGKSWDNVTSMNAALVSSNRKAGATIFGMSRDRQGYDHDGDGYTELGKLKGTSLGMRAYYRFSNQSKLTAEYHAMHEFRRGGDSIDKMPHQVTVAEQAEHYIHGGGLTYDFISKNLKTRFSLYTSLQKVDRNTYYGTQYDINAYGTSKDFSWVSGGQYNQTFERFIFMPSEFVAGVEYSVNKLEDIQLSYNRMVLQDINIASAFVQNEWKNSRMGLLLGARVDKHNLIDDIVVSPRANFRYVLLEELTARLSYSSGYRAPQAFDEDLHIMAVGGEVAIITLSPDLRPEYSNSFSGSLNWSTKIGNGDFNILAEGFYTTLDDVFILKENGTDAQGNLLMERCNGSGAYVGGLNLEATYTPISDLNMQLGYTLQQSRYKEPEVWSENPNIKPQTRMFRTPDHYGFMTVDYTMFDALNIALSGTYTGSMLVQHFAGYIAEDEEVITPDFFDMGIKVAYDVKLSNNSTMQFNAGIKNIFNSYQEDLDQGADRDAGYIYGPSLPRTFFFGLKLGL
;
A
#
# COMPACT_ATOMS: atom_id res chain seq x y z
N MET A 1 -24.09 -17.86 29.74
CA MET A 1 -23.79 -16.75 28.80
C MET A 1 -24.66 -15.51 29.02
N ALA A 2 -25.96 -15.64 29.24
CA ALA A 2 -26.85 -14.48 29.53
C ALA A 2 -26.56 -13.77 30.89
N MET A 3 -26.03 -14.48 31.86
CA MET A 3 -25.74 -13.95 33.20
C MET A 3 -24.42 -13.13 33.25
N ILE A 4 -23.47 -13.41 32.38
CA ILE A 4 -22.20 -12.65 32.23
C ILE A 4 -22.46 -11.34 31.49
N LEU A 5 -23.35 -11.33 30.51
CA LEU A 5 -23.74 -10.15 29.76
C LEU A 5 -24.55 -9.16 30.64
N SER A 6 -25.33 -9.67 31.61
CA SER A 6 -26.12 -8.86 32.56
C SER A 6 -25.23 -8.19 33.62
N ILE A 7 -24.11 -8.81 34.01
CA ILE A 7 -23.16 -8.25 35.01
C ILE A 7 -22.29 -7.17 34.33
N LEU A 8 -21.98 -7.30 33.05
CA LEU A 8 -21.27 -6.26 32.27
C LEU A 8 -22.16 -5.02 32.01
N LEU A 9 -23.46 -5.17 31.86
CA LEU A 9 -24.39 -4.06 31.64
C LEU A 9 -24.77 -3.30 32.94
N THR A 10 -24.66 -3.92 34.11
CA THR A 10 -24.96 -3.27 35.39
C THR A 10 -23.78 -2.54 36.03
N SER A 11 -22.55 -2.88 35.66
CA SER A 11 -21.34 -2.16 36.13
C SER A 11 -21.03 -0.86 35.35
N PHE A 12 -21.76 -0.57 34.28
CA PHE A 12 -21.56 0.65 33.47
C PHE A 12 -22.31 1.88 34.00
N ASN A 13 -23.15 1.75 35.00
CA ASN A 13 -24.02 2.84 35.47
C ASN A 13 -23.55 3.60 36.72
N THR A 14 -22.35 3.39 37.24
CA THR A 14 -21.92 4.04 38.50
C THR A 14 -20.59 4.80 38.43
N MET A 15 -20.21 5.34 37.28
CA MET A 15 -19.13 6.34 37.21
C MET A 15 -19.63 7.66 36.59
N LEU A 16 -20.64 8.26 37.19
CA LEU A 16 -20.88 9.70 37.07
C LEU A 16 -19.84 10.41 37.95
N TYR A 17 -18.63 10.59 37.41
CA TYR A 17 -17.70 11.56 37.97
C TYR A 17 -18.22 12.96 37.66
N SER A 18 -18.47 13.71 38.69
CA SER A 18 -18.71 15.14 38.68
C SER A 18 -17.55 15.80 37.88
N GLN A 19 -17.78 16.15 36.65
CA GLN A 19 -16.90 17.11 35.94
C GLN A 19 -16.94 18.39 36.76
N SER A 20 -15.77 18.89 37.19
CA SER A 20 -15.66 20.26 37.67
C SER A 20 -16.21 21.17 36.59
N LYS A 21 -17.30 21.89 36.84
CA LYS A 21 -17.86 22.87 35.93
C LYS A 21 -16.80 23.96 35.72
N THR A 22 -16.01 23.80 34.69
CA THR A 22 -15.16 24.90 34.19
C THR A 22 -16.05 25.75 33.32
N GLU A 23 -16.11 27.04 33.56
CA GLU A 23 -17.02 27.96 32.87
C GLU A 23 -16.32 28.71 31.74
N ALA A 24 -15.15 28.27 31.30
CA ALA A 24 -14.46 28.80 30.14
C ALA A 24 -15.06 28.22 28.84
N ASN A 25 -15.38 29.09 27.91
CA ASN A 25 -15.88 28.69 26.58
C ASN A 25 -15.03 29.32 25.49
N LEU A 26 -14.95 28.64 24.35
CA LEU A 26 -14.30 29.12 23.14
C LEU A 26 -15.29 29.03 21.97
N TYR A 27 -15.45 30.11 21.22
CA TYR A 27 -16.33 30.15 20.05
C TYR A 27 -15.72 30.98 18.91
N GLY A 28 -16.26 30.83 17.72
CA GLY A 28 -15.80 31.56 16.55
C GLY A 28 -16.25 30.91 15.25
N HIS A 29 -15.55 31.26 14.19
CA HIS A 29 -15.77 30.71 12.85
C HIS A 29 -14.45 30.38 12.14
N VAL A 30 -14.54 29.54 11.12
CA VAL A 30 -13.40 29.17 10.28
C VAL A 30 -13.69 29.54 8.84
N LEU A 31 -12.73 30.22 8.19
CA LEU A 31 -12.79 30.66 6.81
C LEU A 31 -11.74 29.94 5.95
N ASP A 32 -12.04 29.80 4.68
CA ASP A 32 -11.08 29.42 3.65
C ASP A 32 -10.24 30.65 3.24
N ALA A 33 -8.93 30.55 3.21
CA ALA A 33 -8.03 31.66 2.92
C ALA A 33 -8.15 32.21 1.48
N MET A 34 -8.55 31.35 0.52
CA MET A 34 -8.62 31.74 -0.87
C MET A 34 -10.03 32.27 -1.24
N THR A 35 -11.06 31.58 -0.79
CA THR A 35 -12.46 31.93 -1.14
C THR A 35 -13.12 32.87 -0.14
N HIS A 36 -12.54 32.99 1.09
CA HIS A 36 -13.11 33.70 2.24
C HIS A 36 -14.52 33.20 2.65
N GLU A 37 -14.90 32.03 2.19
CA GLU A 37 -16.14 31.39 2.58
C GLU A 37 -16.01 30.67 3.92
N HIS A 38 -17.10 30.60 4.67
CA HIS A 38 -17.17 29.84 5.90
C HIS A 38 -17.01 28.34 5.67
N MET A 39 -16.15 27.69 6.47
CA MET A 39 -15.82 26.28 6.31
C MET A 39 -16.59 25.40 7.32
N PRO A 40 -17.60 24.63 6.89
CA PRO A 40 -18.26 23.67 7.74
C PRO A 40 -17.37 22.42 7.97
N PHE A 41 -17.65 21.70 9.07
CA PHE A 41 -17.05 20.40 9.39
C PHE A 41 -15.55 20.44 9.72
N VAL A 42 -14.97 21.60 10.01
CA VAL A 42 -13.59 21.75 10.48
C VAL A 42 -13.49 21.28 11.93
N ASN A 43 -12.53 20.47 12.25
CA ASN A 43 -12.29 19.98 13.61
C ASN A 43 -11.51 21.01 14.41
N ILE A 44 -11.99 21.33 15.63
CA ILE A 44 -11.36 22.24 16.57
C ILE A 44 -11.25 21.52 17.91
N TYR A 45 -10.03 21.41 18.46
CA TYR A 45 -9.81 20.71 19.73
C TYR A 45 -8.59 21.26 20.49
N LEU A 46 -8.56 21.05 21.81
CA LEU A 46 -7.43 21.38 22.65
C LEU A 46 -6.36 20.26 22.57
N LYS A 47 -5.13 20.64 22.23
CA LYS A 47 -4.00 19.72 22.10
C LYS A 47 -3.78 18.90 23.37
N GLY A 48 -3.63 17.59 23.21
CA GLY A 48 -3.39 16.67 24.33
C GLY A 48 -4.58 16.46 25.28
N THR A 49 -5.78 16.89 24.86
CA THR A 49 -7.01 16.71 25.63
C THR A 49 -8.09 16.06 24.80
N THR A 50 -9.22 15.76 25.44
CA THR A 50 -10.42 15.23 24.77
C THR A 50 -11.50 16.27 24.51
N TYR A 51 -11.18 17.56 24.71
CA TYR A 51 -12.09 18.66 24.41
C TYR A 51 -12.00 19.04 22.94
N GLY A 52 -13.08 18.81 22.20
CA GLY A 52 -13.14 19.11 20.79
C GLY A 52 -14.57 19.25 20.27
N THR A 53 -14.70 19.92 19.12
CA THR A 53 -15.95 20.12 18.38
C THR A 53 -15.61 20.23 16.89
N SER A 54 -16.66 20.32 16.05
CA SER A 54 -16.51 20.69 14.64
C SER A 54 -17.37 21.92 14.31
N THR A 55 -16.97 22.68 13.29
CA THR A 55 -17.82 23.76 12.78
C THR A 55 -19.15 23.20 12.26
N ASN A 56 -20.21 23.96 12.47
CA ASN A 56 -21.55 23.65 11.96
C ASN A 56 -21.65 23.93 10.44
N ASP A 57 -22.84 23.74 9.87
CA ASP A 57 -23.13 23.99 8.44
C ASP A 57 -22.78 25.43 7.97
N ASN A 58 -22.70 26.39 8.89
CA ASN A 58 -22.38 27.78 8.63
C ASN A 58 -20.91 28.13 9.00
N GLY A 59 -20.09 27.13 9.27
CA GLY A 59 -18.67 27.31 9.61
C GLY A 59 -18.39 27.88 11.01
N HIS A 60 -19.41 27.94 11.89
CA HIS A 60 -19.24 28.39 13.29
C HIS A 60 -19.05 27.23 14.25
N TYR A 61 -18.32 27.48 15.35
CA TYR A 61 -18.05 26.48 16.38
C TYR A 61 -18.27 27.03 17.78
N LEU A 62 -18.50 26.11 18.73
CA LEU A 62 -18.60 26.38 20.16
C LEU A 62 -18.00 25.21 20.93
N LEU A 63 -17.03 25.50 21.78
CA LEU A 63 -16.43 24.59 22.76
C LEU A 63 -16.79 25.10 24.17
N GLU A 64 -17.50 24.29 24.93
CA GLU A 64 -18.01 24.64 26.25
C GLU A 64 -17.28 23.87 27.36
N HIS A 65 -17.27 24.44 28.56
CA HIS A 65 -16.75 23.82 29.77
C HIS A 65 -15.27 23.41 29.68
N LEU A 66 -14.46 24.30 29.12
CA LEU A 66 -13.04 24.07 28.94
C LEU A 66 -12.23 24.25 30.23
N PRO A 67 -11.13 23.51 30.41
CA PRO A 67 -10.22 23.70 31.53
C PRO A 67 -9.56 25.07 31.45
N VAL A 68 -9.49 25.76 32.58
CA VAL A 68 -8.81 27.06 32.67
C VAL A 68 -7.30 26.90 32.56
N GLY A 69 -6.61 27.96 32.07
CA GLY A 69 -5.17 27.96 31.90
C GLY A 69 -4.72 28.18 30.46
N LYS A 70 -3.42 28.01 30.24
CA LYS A 70 -2.84 28.08 28.89
C LYS A 70 -3.00 26.75 28.17
N HIS A 71 -3.60 26.79 26.99
CA HIS A 71 -3.83 25.64 26.11
C HIS A 71 -3.44 25.97 24.69
N THR A 72 -3.14 24.96 23.89
CA THR A 72 -2.97 25.07 22.45
C THR A 72 -4.22 24.53 21.77
N ILE A 73 -4.85 25.34 20.93
CA ILE A 73 -5.96 24.95 20.07
C ILE A 73 -5.38 24.39 18.78
N ILE A 74 -5.94 23.28 18.32
CA ILE A 74 -5.67 22.72 17.02
C ILE A 74 -6.93 22.88 16.17
N VAL A 75 -6.75 23.45 14.97
CA VAL A 75 -7.80 23.55 13.95
C VAL A 75 -7.34 22.78 12.73
N SER A 76 -8.07 21.74 12.37
CA SER A 76 -7.70 20.82 11.30
C SER A 76 -8.86 20.50 10.36
N PHE A 77 -8.57 20.50 9.08
CA PHE A 77 -9.49 20.08 8.05
C PHE A 77 -8.70 19.41 6.92
N MET A 78 -9.27 18.36 6.33
CA MET A 78 -8.61 17.61 5.27
C MET A 78 -8.27 18.53 4.09
N GLY A 79 -7.00 18.48 3.64
CA GLY A 79 -6.51 19.32 2.53
C GLY A 79 -6.08 20.74 2.93
N TYR A 80 -6.09 21.07 4.22
CA TYR A 80 -5.71 22.40 4.75
C TYR A 80 -4.58 22.30 5.76
N LYS A 81 -3.78 23.38 5.89
CA LYS A 81 -2.77 23.50 6.96
C LYS A 81 -3.45 23.47 8.32
N THR A 82 -2.99 22.56 9.16
CA THR A 82 -3.39 22.57 10.57
C THR A 82 -2.86 23.81 11.27
N ILE A 83 -3.73 24.53 11.95
CA ILE A 83 -3.36 25.68 12.76
C ILE A 83 -3.19 25.22 14.20
N GLU A 84 -2.06 25.58 14.82
CA GLU A 84 -1.83 25.48 16.26
C GLU A 84 -1.72 26.90 16.83
N GLN A 85 -2.61 27.24 17.76
CA GLN A 85 -2.63 28.58 18.36
C GLN A 85 -2.81 28.49 19.87
N GLU A 86 -1.96 29.23 20.62
CA GLU A 86 -2.10 29.30 22.06
C GLU A 86 -3.29 30.18 22.47
N VAL A 87 -4.00 29.75 23.52
CA VAL A 87 -5.08 30.48 24.16
C VAL A 87 -4.93 30.39 25.67
N ASN A 88 -5.23 31.48 26.35
CA ASN A 88 -5.35 31.51 27.81
C ASN A 88 -6.85 31.52 28.19
N LEU A 89 -7.34 30.44 28.73
CA LEU A 89 -8.73 30.29 29.14
C LEU A 89 -8.93 30.67 30.60
N GLU A 90 -9.77 31.67 30.85
CA GLU A 90 -10.10 32.16 32.18
C GLU A 90 -11.48 31.69 32.60
N ALA A 91 -11.66 31.36 33.88
CA ALA A 91 -12.95 30.97 34.43
C ALA A 91 -14.02 32.05 34.23
N ASN A 92 -15.25 31.64 33.89
CA ASN A 92 -16.41 32.50 33.62
C ASN A 92 -16.22 33.44 32.43
N ARG A 93 -15.35 33.10 31.46
CA ARG A 93 -15.14 33.85 30.25
C ARG A 93 -15.31 33.00 29.00
N SER A 94 -15.96 33.62 28.00
CA SER A 94 -16.01 33.11 26.64
C SER A 94 -15.01 33.89 25.79
N VAL A 95 -14.11 33.19 25.09
CA VAL A 95 -13.11 33.73 24.19
C VAL A 95 -13.58 33.53 22.75
N GLU A 96 -13.54 34.59 21.95
CA GLU A 96 -13.76 34.48 20.52
C GLU A 96 -12.42 34.28 19.80
N MET A 97 -12.35 33.23 18.95
CA MET A 97 -11.20 32.98 18.08
C MET A 97 -11.69 32.57 16.69
N ASN A 98 -11.25 33.32 15.70
CA ASN A 98 -11.57 33.05 14.29
C ASN A 98 -10.32 32.57 13.58
N PHE A 99 -10.48 31.59 12.71
CA PHE A 99 -9.36 30.95 12.02
C PHE A 99 -9.55 31.08 10.51
N THR A 100 -8.45 31.22 9.79
CA THR A 100 -8.42 31.17 8.35
C THR A 100 -7.48 30.05 7.92
N LEU A 101 -8.04 29.00 7.31
CA LEU A 101 -7.27 27.85 6.86
C LEU A 101 -6.76 28.08 5.45
N GLU A 102 -5.47 27.88 5.25
CA GLU A 102 -4.82 27.84 3.95
C GLU A 102 -4.83 26.40 3.41
N GLU A 103 -5.16 26.22 2.14
CA GLU A 103 -4.97 24.92 1.47
C GLU A 103 -3.51 24.51 1.54
N ASN A 104 -3.30 23.24 1.76
CA ASN A 104 -1.98 22.66 1.80
C ASN A 104 -1.91 21.31 1.12
N SER A 105 -1.50 21.32 -0.13
CA SER A 105 -1.19 20.11 -0.89
C SER A 105 0.04 19.34 -0.39
N VAL A 106 0.83 19.94 0.49
CA VAL A 106 2.13 19.38 0.97
C VAL A 106 2.01 18.73 2.36
N LEU A 107 1.04 19.12 3.21
CA LEU A 107 0.96 18.71 4.62
C LEU A 107 -0.09 17.61 4.94
N MET A 108 -0.59 16.85 3.99
CA MET A 108 -1.26 15.57 4.31
C MET A 108 -0.29 14.52 4.91
N ARG A 109 0.94 14.93 5.24
CA ARG A 109 2.02 14.07 5.71
C ARG A 109 1.93 13.66 7.18
N ASP A 110 1.13 14.33 7.97
CA ASP A 110 1.16 14.17 9.43
C ASP A 110 0.03 13.27 9.97
N VAL A 111 -0.96 12.91 9.17
CA VAL A 111 -2.08 12.06 9.59
C VAL A 111 -2.03 10.72 8.87
N VAL A 112 -2.11 9.63 9.64
CA VAL A 112 -2.14 8.26 9.13
C VAL A 112 -3.33 7.50 9.68
N VAL A 113 -3.87 6.57 8.89
CA VAL A 113 -5.01 5.72 9.28
C VAL A 113 -4.57 4.30 9.60
N SER A 114 -3.53 3.81 8.93
CA SER A 114 -3.08 2.42 9.01
C SER A 114 -2.56 2.01 10.38
N ALA A 115 -2.07 2.98 11.18
CA ALA A 115 -1.59 2.69 12.54
C ALA A 115 -2.69 2.09 13.43
N ASN A 116 -3.92 2.63 13.36
CA ASN A 116 -5.00 2.33 14.31
C ASN A 116 -6.37 2.11 13.64
N ARG A 117 -6.48 2.06 12.30
CA ARG A 117 -7.73 2.11 11.52
C ARG A 117 -8.57 3.38 11.74
N TYR A 118 -7.97 4.46 12.21
CA TYR A 118 -8.54 5.81 12.27
C TYR A 118 -7.42 6.83 12.20
N GLU A 119 -7.76 8.08 11.88
CA GLU A 119 -6.78 9.16 11.70
C GLU A 119 -6.06 9.48 13.01
N VAL A 120 -4.73 9.37 12.98
CA VAL A 120 -3.82 9.74 14.08
C VAL A 120 -2.68 10.56 13.53
N ASP A 121 -2.13 11.45 14.35
CA ASP A 121 -0.89 12.14 14.03
C ASP A 121 0.26 11.10 13.93
N ARG A 122 0.97 11.12 12.80
CA ARG A 122 2.07 10.17 12.51
C ARG A 122 3.18 10.24 13.55
N LYS A 123 3.47 11.43 14.09
CA LYS A 123 4.50 11.62 15.13
C LYS A 123 4.06 11.00 16.45
N GLU A 124 2.76 11.05 16.76
CA GLU A 124 2.18 10.51 17.98
C GLU A 124 1.86 9.01 17.88
N ALA A 125 1.75 8.45 16.69
CA ALA A 125 1.48 7.03 16.49
C ALA A 125 2.56 6.15 17.12
N ALA A 126 2.14 5.13 17.87
CA ALA A 126 3.04 4.14 18.46
C ALA A 126 3.62 3.19 17.37
N THR A 127 2.92 3.03 16.25
CA THR A 127 3.36 2.24 15.08
C THR A 127 4.06 3.15 14.08
N ILE A 128 5.15 2.66 13.49
CA ILE A 128 5.82 3.35 12.38
C ILE A 128 4.96 3.20 11.13
N VAL A 129 4.57 4.32 10.54
CA VAL A 129 3.89 4.36 9.23
C VAL A 129 4.69 5.25 8.29
N ASN A 130 5.15 4.67 7.20
CA ASN A 130 5.78 5.42 6.12
C ASN A 130 4.70 5.91 5.16
N VAL A 131 4.87 7.11 4.64
CA VAL A 131 3.87 7.75 3.78
C VAL A 131 4.51 8.16 2.47
N LEU A 132 3.99 7.60 1.36
CA LEU A 132 4.29 8.06 0.01
C LEU A 132 3.22 9.07 -0.40
N THR A 133 3.66 10.25 -0.77
CA THR A 133 2.75 11.33 -1.20
C THR A 133 2.62 11.37 -2.73
N PRO A 134 1.58 11.98 -3.29
CA PRO A 134 1.48 12.22 -4.73
C PRO A 134 2.70 12.95 -5.31
N LYS A 135 3.34 13.81 -4.51
CA LYS A 135 4.58 14.51 -4.93
C LYS A 135 5.69 13.52 -5.30
N LEU A 136 5.86 12.42 -4.53
CA LEU A 136 6.87 11.42 -4.83
C LEU A 136 6.64 10.78 -6.22
N PHE A 137 5.40 10.39 -6.52
CA PHE A 137 5.06 9.82 -7.84
C PHE A 137 5.31 10.81 -8.99
N VAL A 138 5.05 12.09 -8.75
CA VAL A 138 5.36 13.16 -9.72
C VAL A 138 6.86 13.32 -9.87
N THR A 139 7.63 13.40 -8.78
CA THR A 139 9.10 13.53 -8.77
C THR A 139 9.77 12.41 -9.54
N THR A 140 9.36 11.15 -9.30
CA THR A 140 9.94 9.94 -9.91
C THR A 140 9.37 9.62 -11.29
N ASN A 141 8.37 10.39 -11.76
CA ASN A 141 7.58 10.08 -12.96
C ASN A 141 7.01 8.65 -12.95
N SER A 142 6.57 8.19 -11.78
CA SER A 142 5.92 6.89 -11.64
C SER A 142 4.52 6.95 -12.22
N VAL A 143 4.24 6.11 -13.22
CA VAL A 143 2.96 6.08 -13.91
C VAL A 143 1.91 5.21 -13.20
N ASN A 144 2.35 4.33 -12.31
CA ASN A 144 1.52 3.46 -11.50
C ASN A 144 2.06 3.34 -10.05
N LEU A 145 1.28 2.67 -9.19
CA LEU A 145 1.66 2.48 -7.79
C LEU A 145 2.96 1.67 -7.64
N ALA A 146 3.13 0.60 -8.40
CA ALA A 146 4.27 -0.31 -8.27
C ALA A 146 5.61 0.43 -8.43
N GLU A 147 5.74 1.29 -9.45
CA GLU A 147 6.97 2.07 -9.66
C GLU A 147 7.30 2.96 -8.46
N GLY A 148 6.30 3.61 -7.85
CA GLY A 148 6.50 4.51 -6.71
C GLY A 148 6.92 3.81 -5.43
N LEU A 149 6.53 2.54 -5.23
CA LEU A 149 6.87 1.76 -4.03
C LEU A 149 8.37 1.48 -3.90
N ASN A 150 9.14 1.49 -4.98
CA ASN A 150 10.61 1.33 -4.96
C ASN A 150 11.33 2.48 -4.22
N TYR A 151 10.67 3.60 -3.98
CA TYR A 151 11.23 4.77 -3.30
C TYR A 151 10.83 4.80 -1.82
N GLN A 152 10.85 3.62 -1.17
CA GLN A 152 10.68 3.46 0.27
C GLN A 152 11.69 2.46 0.83
N PRO A 153 12.35 2.74 1.99
CA PRO A 153 13.25 1.77 2.61
C PRO A 153 12.49 0.51 2.98
N GLY A 154 13.14 -0.64 2.80
CA GLY A 154 12.53 -1.94 3.07
C GLY A 154 11.54 -2.43 2.01
N LEU A 155 11.25 -1.64 0.96
CA LEU A 155 10.39 -2.05 -0.15
C LEU A 155 11.20 -2.23 -1.44
N ARG A 156 10.85 -3.24 -2.20
CA ARG A 156 11.35 -3.50 -3.56
C ARG A 156 10.25 -4.11 -4.40
N VAL A 157 10.04 -3.56 -5.58
CA VAL A 157 9.16 -4.15 -6.59
C VAL A 157 10.03 -4.84 -7.62
N GLU A 158 9.72 -6.08 -7.92
CA GLU A 158 10.44 -6.88 -8.91
C GLU A 158 9.48 -7.42 -9.97
N ASN A 159 9.98 -7.57 -11.18
CA ASN A 159 9.33 -8.37 -12.21
C ASN A 159 9.73 -9.84 -12.00
N THR A 160 8.76 -10.75 -12.01
CA THR A 160 8.97 -12.18 -11.76
C THR A 160 8.72 -13.06 -12.99
N CYS A 161 8.30 -12.47 -14.11
CA CYS A 161 8.06 -13.19 -15.35
C CYS A 161 8.21 -12.26 -16.56
N GLN A 162 9.02 -12.65 -17.53
CA GLN A 162 9.25 -11.90 -18.79
C GLN A 162 7.96 -11.78 -19.61
N ASN A 163 7.24 -12.88 -19.78
CA ASN A 163 6.11 -12.94 -20.69
C ASN A 163 4.89 -12.16 -20.19
N CYS A 164 4.54 -12.28 -18.91
CA CYS A 164 3.33 -11.64 -18.36
C CYS A 164 3.62 -10.33 -17.62
N GLY A 165 4.88 -10.07 -17.23
CA GLY A 165 5.26 -8.84 -16.54
C GLY A 165 4.63 -8.70 -15.16
N VAL A 166 4.58 -9.78 -14.38
CA VAL A 166 4.06 -9.79 -13.01
C VAL A 166 4.98 -9.01 -12.09
N ASN A 167 4.43 -8.03 -11.38
CA ASN A 167 5.15 -7.24 -10.38
C ASN A 167 4.81 -7.68 -8.96
N ALA A 168 5.82 -8.11 -8.20
CA ALA A 168 5.70 -8.47 -6.80
C ALA A 168 6.32 -7.39 -5.89
N VAL A 169 5.61 -7.03 -4.80
CA VAL A 169 6.12 -6.09 -3.78
C VAL A 169 6.74 -6.88 -2.64
N ARG A 170 8.05 -6.81 -2.49
CA ARG A 170 8.75 -7.37 -1.34
C ARG A 170 8.86 -6.32 -0.23
N ILE A 171 8.57 -6.72 1.00
CA ILE A 171 8.73 -5.88 2.18
C ILE A 171 9.74 -6.54 3.13
N ASN A 172 10.81 -5.82 3.45
CA ASN A 172 11.89 -6.31 4.32
C ASN A 172 12.40 -7.70 3.90
N GLY A 173 12.56 -7.94 2.58
CA GLY A 173 13.06 -9.20 2.02
C GLY A 173 12.05 -10.34 1.97
N LEU A 174 10.86 -10.19 2.53
CA LEU A 174 9.78 -11.17 2.38
C LEU A 174 9.11 -11.01 1.02
N GLU A 175 8.75 -12.14 0.40
CA GLU A 175 8.11 -12.19 -0.91
C GLU A 175 6.76 -11.47 -0.95
N GLY A 176 6.29 -11.11 -2.14
CA GLY A 176 5.03 -10.40 -2.36
C GLY A 176 3.82 -11.06 -1.70
N LYS A 177 3.81 -12.39 -1.63
CA LYS A 177 2.76 -13.19 -0.96
C LYS A 177 2.57 -12.89 0.53
N TYR A 178 3.54 -12.25 1.19
CA TYR A 178 3.49 -11.84 2.59
C TYR A 178 3.09 -10.37 2.78
N SER A 179 2.83 -9.65 1.68
CA SER A 179 2.48 -8.24 1.68
C SER A 179 0.99 -8.07 1.39
N GLN A 180 0.27 -7.41 2.28
CA GLN A 180 -1.15 -7.14 2.09
C GLN A 180 -1.38 -5.76 1.49
N ILE A 181 -2.11 -5.71 0.37
CA ILE A 181 -2.50 -4.47 -0.30
C ILE A 181 -3.93 -4.13 0.11
N LEU A 182 -4.14 -2.89 0.54
CA LEU A 182 -5.42 -2.38 0.98
C LEU A 182 -5.80 -1.11 0.21
N ILE A 183 -7.09 -0.89 0.03
CA ILE A 183 -7.67 0.41 -0.36
C ILE A 183 -8.54 0.89 0.80
N ASP A 184 -8.26 2.10 1.30
CA ASP A 184 -8.97 2.70 2.44
C ASP A 184 -9.12 1.73 3.64
N SER A 185 -8.00 1.06 3.98
CA SER A 185 -7.89 0.10 5.08
C SER A 185 -8.70 -1.19 4.90
N ARG A 186 -9.05 -1.56 3.66
CA ARG A 186 -9.82 -2.77 3.34
C ARG A 186 -9.07 -3.66 2.39
N PRO A 187 -9.03 -4.98 2.62
CA PRO A 187 -8.50 -5.93 1.67
C PRO A 187 -9.46 -6.03 0.48
N VAL A 188 -9.16 -5.26 -0.57
CA VAL A 188 -9.94 -5.25 -1.80
C VAL A 188 -9.38 -6.27 -2.81
N PHE A 189 -8.07 -6.52 -2.72
CA PHE A 189 -7.42 -7.45 -3.63
C PHE A 189 -7.60 -8.88 -3.13
N SER A 190 -8.30 -9.65 -3.94
CA SER A 190 -8.53 -11.08 -3.78
C SER A 190 -7.26 -11.89 -4.10
N SER A 191 -7.37 -13.20 -3.92
CA SER A 191 -6.34 -14.16 -4.34
C SER A 191 -5.95 -14.03 -5.81
N LEU A 192 -6.82 -13.48 -6.67
CA LEU A 192 -6.61 -13.39 -8.12
C LEU A 192 -6.14 -12.00 -8.59
N ALA A 193 -6.37 -10.94 -7.81
CA ALA A 193 -6.05 -9.57 -8.19
C ALA A 193 -4.81 -9.03 -7.47
N GLY A 194 -4.21 -9.79 -6.55
CA GLY A 194 -3.10 -9.34 -5.71
C GLY A 194 -1.84 -9.01 -6.50
N VAL A 195 -1.57 -9.73 -7.58
CA VAL A 195 -0.35 -9.60 -8.38
C VAL A 195 -0.48 -8.50 -9.43
N TYR A 196 -1.59 -8.47 -10.17
CA TYR A 196 -1.77 -7.53 -11.27
C TYR A 196 -2.36 -6.18 -10.85
N GLY A 197 -3.03 -6.12 -9.69
CA GLY A 197 -3.78 -4.97 -9.22
C GLY A 197 -2.94 -3.70 -9.00
N LEU A 198 -1.66 -3.83 -8.68
CA LEU A 198 -0.78 -2.69 -8.39
C LEU A 198 -0.54 -1.76 -9.59
N GLU A 199 -0.45 -2.30 -10.79
CA GLU A 199 -0.28 -1.52 -12.01
C GLU A 199 -1.58 -0.87 -12.51
N GLN A 200 -2.72 -1.37 -12.05
CA GLN A 200 -4.05 -0.91 -12.47
C GLN A 200 -4.56 0.28 -11.64
N ILE A 201 -3.90 0.58 -10.51
CA ILE A 201 -4.28 1.69 -9.64
C ILE A 201 -3.71 3.00 -10.19
N PRO A 202 -4.58 3.91 -10.68
CA PRO A 202 -4.11 5.18 -11.20
C PRO A 202 -3.55 6.06 -10.06
N VAL A 203 -2.37 6.62 -10.26
CA VAL A 203 -1.78 7.57 -9.29
C VAL A 203 -2.71 8.76 -9.02
N SER A 204 -3.55 9.14 -9.98
CA SER A 204 -4.52 10.25 -9.87
C SER A 204 -5.59 10.02 -8.80
N MET A 205 -5.91 8.76 -8.44
CA MET A 205 -6.86 8.47 -7.36
C MET A 205 -6.22 8.49 -5.97
N ILE A 206 -4.89 8.43 -5.90
CA ILE A 206 -4.15 8.29 -4.65
C ILE A 206 -4.04 9.65 -3.96
N ASP A 207 -4.47 9.70 -2.70
CA ASP A 207 -4.18 10.78 -1.78
C ASP A 207 -2.81 10.60 -1.13
N ARG A 208 -2.56 9.40 -0.60
CA ARG A 208 -1.29 8.93 -0.09
C ARG A 208 -1.26 7.41 -0.04
N VAL A 209 -0.08 6.84 0.05
CA VAL A 209 0.10 5.42 0.35
C VAL A 209 0.77 5.29 1.70
N GLU A 210 0.15 4.56 2.60
CA GLU A 210 0.66 4.29 3.93
C GLU A 210 1.25 2.88 3.98
N VAL A 211 2.50 2.77 4.40
CA VAL A 211 3.21 1.49 4.48
C VAL A 211 3.56 1.20 5.94
N ILE A 212 3.08 0.06 6.42
CA ILE A 212 3.52 -0.56 7.67
C ILE A 212 4.44 -1.71 7.33
N ARG A 213 5.66 -1.70 7.84
CA ARG A 213 6.62 -2.81 7.72
C ARG A 213 6.51 -3.72 8.93
N GLY A 214 6.71 -5.04 8.71
CA GLY A 214 6.49 -6.05 9.74
C GLY A 214 5.01 -6.40 9.91
N GLY A 215 4.70 -7.27 10.85
CA GLY A 215 3.37 -7.86 10.98
C GLY A 215 2.22 -6.88 11.17
N GLY A 216 1.29 -6.88 10.24
CA GLY A 216 0.04 -6.13 10.26
C GLY A 216 -1.20 -6.98 10.58
N SER A 217 -1.04 -8.30 10.76
CA SER A 217 -2.16 -9.25 10.89
C SER A 217 -3.09 -8.96 12.05
N ALA A 218 -2.58 -8.41 13.14
CA ALA A 218 -3.39 -8.03 14.30
C ALA A 218 -4.45 -6.95 14.01
N ILE A 219 -4.34 -6.24 12.90
CA ILE A 219 -5.34 -5.24 12.48
C ILE A 219 -6.04 -5.69 11.21
N PHE A 220 -5.27 -6.18 10.23
CA PHE A 220 -5.74 -6.36 8.85
C PHE A 220 -5.98 -7.83 8.47
N GLY A 221 -5.70 -8.77 9.38
CA GLY A 221 -5.97 -10.20 9.19
C GLY A 221 -4.84 -10.98 8.52
N SER A 222 -5.18 -12.14 7.97
CA SER A 222 -4.23 -13.06 7.35
C SER A 222 -3.45 -12.40 6.19
N SER A 223 -2.27 -12.93 5.90
CA SER A 223 -1.34 -12.47 4.84
C SER A 223 -0.61 -11.14 5.07
N ALA A 224 -0.89 -10.40 6.15
CA ALA A 224 -0.14 -9.20 6.51
C ALA A 224 1.10 -9.54 7.38
N ILE A 225 1.92 -10.47 6.93
CA ILE A 225 3.12 -10.96 7.63
C ILE A 225 4.31 -10.02 7.41
N GLY A 226 4.62 -9.72 6.16
CA GLY A 226 5.73 -8.84 5.76
C GLY A 226 5.39 -7.37 5.98
N GLY A 227 4.13 -7.03 5.83
CA GLY A 227 3.64 -5.68 6.01
C GLY A 227 2.33 -5.39 5.29
N VAL A 228 1.98 -4.12 5.30
CA VAL A 228 0.74 -3.61 4.70
C VAL A 228 1.06 -2.40 3.83
N VAL A 229 0.54 -2.37 2.63
CA VAL A 229 0.50 -1.20 1.75
C VAL A 229 -0.95 -0.74 1.65
N ASN A 230 -1.29 0.36 2.31
CA ASN A 230 -2.64 0.89 2.35
C ASN A 230 -2.75 2.14 1.48
N ILE A 231 -3.53 2.04 0.43
CA ILE A 231 -3.79 3.12 -0.52
C ILE A 231 -4.96 3.93 0.01
N ILE A 232 -4.71 5.17 0.40
CA ILE A 232 -5.76 6.11 0.79
C ILE A 232 -6.19 6.89 -0.43
N THR A 233 -7.48 6.82 -0.75
CA THR A 233 -8.04 7.47 -1.93
C THR A 233 -8.40 8.93 -1.66
N ARG A 234 -8.32 9.79 -2.69
CA ARG A 234 -8.63 11.21 -2.59
C ARG A 234 -10.10 11.45 -2.25
N GLU A 235 -10.36 12.20 -1.19
CA GLU A 235 -11.69 12.74 -0.90
C GLU A 235 -11.85 14.09 -1.63
N PRO A 236 -13.00 14.34 -2.30
CA PRO A 236 -13.25 15.62 -2.95
C PRO A 236 -13.44 16.72 -1.91
N ILE A 237 -12.58 17.72 -1.92
CA ILE A 237 -12.62 18.89 -1.02
C ILE A 237 -13.02 20.17 -1.72
N ARG A 238 -12.76 20.28 -3.03
CA ARG A 238 -13.11 21.39 -3.92
C ARG A 238 -13.38 20.88 -5.33
N ASN A 239 -13.99 21.74 -6.16
CA ASN A 239 -14.13 21.45 -7.58
C ASN A 239 -12.76 21.52 -8.26
N SER A 240 -12.42 20.50 -9.02
CA SER A 240 -11.15 20.44 -9.76
C SER A 240 -11.25 19.46 -10.92
N LEU A 241 -10.44 19.67 -11.94
CA LEU A 241 -10.22 18.75 -13.04
C LEU A 241 -8.73 18.67 -13.32
N GLU A 242 -8.19 17.46 -13.34
CA GLU A 242 -6.81 17.17 -13.72
C GLU A 242 -6.83 16.15 -14.86
N ILE A 243 -6.17 16.45 -15.97
CA ILE A 243 -5.95 15.52 -17.08
C ILE A 243 -4.45 15.48 -17.34
N SER A 244 -3.90 14.30 -17.47
CA SER A 244 -2.48 14.13 -17.82
C SER A 244 -2.30 13.04 -18.85
N ASN A 245 -1.28 13.22 -19.70
CA ASN A 245 -0.78 12.20 -20.60
C ASN A 245 0.73 12.10 -20.46
N THR A 246 1.24 10.88 -20.38
CA THR A 246 2.67 10.58 -20.40
C THR A 246 2.93 9.53 -21.46
N THR A 247 3.82 9.83 -22.40
CA THR A 247 4.29 8.92 -23.44
C THR A 247 5.74 8.57 -23.16
N GLN A 248 6.06 7.27 -23.16
CA GLN A 248 7.41 6.75 -22.91
C GLN A 248 7.89 5.98 -24.14
N LEU A 249 9.19 6.09 -24.43
CA LEU A 249 9.89 5.29 -25.44
C LEU A 249 10.88 4.36 -24.73
N ILE A 250 10.47 3.11 -24.56
CA ILE A 250 11.20 2.07 -23.83
C ILE A 250 12.31 1.51 -24.71
N GLY A 251 13.56 1.54 -24.23
CA GLY A 251 14.73 1.04 -24.95
C GLY A 251 14.95 1.66 -26.35
N GLY A 252 14.30 2.79 -26.64
CA GLY A 252 14.31 3.40 -27.97
C GLY A 252 13.51 2.64 -29.04
N LYS A 253 12.74 1.61 -28.65
CA LYS A 253 12.02 0.70 -29.56
C LYS A 253 10.50 0.71 -29.38
N SER A 254 10.02 0.63 -28.13
CA SER A 254 8.60 0.37 -27.81
C SER A 254 7.93 1.54 -27.11
N TRP A 255 6.70 1.85 -27.50
CA TRP A 255 5.90 2.94 -26.91
C TRP A 255 5.04 2.45 -25.75
N ASP A 256 4.94 3.28 -24.72
CA ASP A 256 3.99 3.15 -23.61
C ASP A 256 3.31 4.50 -23.39
N ASN A 257 2.00 4.57 -23.60
CA ASN A 257 1.21 5.78 -23.45
C ASN A 257 0.22 5.63 -22.31
N VAL A 258 0.26 6.57 -21.37
CA VAL A 258 -0.64 6.60 -20.20
C VAL A 258 -1.38 7.93 -20.19
N THR A 259 -2.72 7.87 -20.24
CA THR A 259 -3.59 9.02 -20.05
C THR A 259 -4.38 8.84 -18.77
N SER A 260 -4.39 9.83 -17.89
CA SER A 260 -5.19 9.80 -16.66
C SER A 260 -6.03 11.05 -16.50
N MET A 261 -7.16 10.89 -15.81
CA MET A 261 -8.10 11.95 -15.47
C MET A 261 -8.52 11.83 -14.02
N ASN A 262 -8.65 12.96 -13.34
CA ASN A 262 -9.28 13.09 -12.04
C ASN A 262 -10.18 14.32 -12.04
N ALA A 263 -11.44 14.16 -11.70
CA ALA A 263 -12.40 15.25 -11.59
C ALA A 263 -13.09 15.19 -10.23
N ALA A 264 -13.06 16.26 -9.47
CA ALA A 264 -13.74 16.40 -8.19
C ALA A 264 -14.82 17.47 -8.25
N LEU A 265 -15.99 17.14 -7.73
CA LEU A 265 -17.15 18.02 -7.62
C LEU A 265 -17.62 18.05 -6.17
N VAL A 266 -17.83 19.24 -5.64
CA VAL A 266 -18.28 19.44 -4.26
C VAL A 266 -19.42 20.45 -4.25
N SER A 267 -20.49 20.13 -3.54
CA SER A 267 -21.61 21.06 -3.35
C SER A 267 -21.16 22.27 -2.54
N SER A 268 -21.78 23.44 -2.78
CA SER A 268 -21.44 24.69 -2.09
C SER A 268 -21.55 24.59 -0.56
N ASN A 269 -22.47 23.78 -0.05
CA ASN A 269 -22.62 23.53 1.39
C ASN A 269 -21.74 22.36 1.89
N ARG A 270 -20.85 21.81 1.05
CA ARG A 270 -19.94 20.69 1.35
C ARG A 270 -20.62 19.44 1.94
N LYS A 271 -21.94 19.31 1.81
CA LYS A 271 -22.70 18.13 2.24
C LYS A 271 -22.53 16.95 1.29
N ALA A 272 -22.28 17.19 0.02
CA ALA A 272 -22.05 16.16 -0.98
C ALA A 272 -20.80 16.47 -1.80
N GLY A 273 -20.09 15.43 -2.16
CA GLY A 273 -18.97 15.51 -3.09
C GLY A 273 -18.78 14.20 -3.82
N ALA A 274 -18.19 14.27 -5.00
CA ALA A 274 -17.81 13.10 -5.78
C ALA A 274 -16.50 13.35 -6.50
N THR A 275 -15.62 12.35 -6.51
CA THR A 275 -14.43 12.28 -7.35
C THR A 275 -14.64 11.19 -8.38
N ILE A 276 -14.36 11.48 -9.63
CA ILE A 276 -14.32 10.53 -10.74
C ILE A 276 -12.87 10.47 -11.21
N PHE A 277 -12.31 9.29 -11.33
CA PHE A 277 -10.96 9.08 -11.83
C PHE A 277 -10.96 8.04 -12.94
N GLY A 278 -10.04 8.16 -13.87
CA GLY A 278 -9.86 7.21 -14.95
C GLY A 278 -8.42 7.17 -15.44
N MET A 279 -8.07 6.04 -16.03
CA MET A 279 -6.77 5.83 -16.67
C MET A 279 -6.96 4.95 -17.92
N SER A 280 -6.19 5.26 -18.95
CA SER A 280 -6.01 4.41 -20.12
C SER A 280 -4.53 4.26 -20.37
N ARG A 281 -4.06 3.02 -20.56
CA ARG A 281 -2.66 2.69 -20.86
C ARG A 281 -2.60 1.78 -22.07
N ASP A 282 -1.67 2.07 -22.98
CA ASP A 282 -1.33 1.23 -24.14
C ASP A 282 0.19 1.12 -24.26
N ARG A 283 0.74 -0.03 -23.86
CA ARG A 283 2.15 -0.37 -23.95
C ARG A 283 2.34 -1.44 -25.02
N GLN A 284 3.23 -1.17 -25.96
CA GLN A 284 3.69 -2.16 -26.92
C GLN A 284 4.61 -3.18 -26.23
N GLY A 285 4.69 -4.39 -26.76
CA GLY A 285 5.67 -5.37 -26.32
C GLY A 285 7.10 -4.86 -26.62
N TYR A 286 8.02 -5.17 -25.72
CA TYR A 286 9.43 -4.84 -25.84
C TYR A 286 10.26 -6.11 -25.89
N ASP A 287 10.97 -6.29 -26.97
CA ASP A 287 11.96 -7.32 -27.23
C ASP A 287 13.35 -6.66 -27.12
N HIS A 288 14.10 -7.06 -26.11
CA HIS A 288 15.38 -6.43 -25.76
C HIS A 288 16.49 -6.84 -26.71
N ASP A 289 16.68 -8.13 -26.91
CA ASP A 289 17.81 -8.73 -27.62
C ASP A 289 17.53 -9.00 -29.10
N GLY A 290 16.27 -8.94 -29.54
CA GLY A 290 15.86 -9.06 -30.93
C GLY A 290 15.63 -10.51 -31.36
N ASP A 291 15.38 -11.41 -30.43
CA ASP A 291 15.12 -12.83 -30.68
C ASP A 291 13.67 -13.12 -31.11
N GLY A 292 12.79 -12.11 -31.05
CA GLY A 292 11.37 -12.18 -31.39
C GLY A 292 10.46 -12.51 -30.22
N TYR A 293 11.00 -12.68 -29.02
CA TYR A 293 10.27 -12.88 -27.77
C TYR A 293 10.32 -11.60 -26.90
N THR A 294 9.31 -11.37 -26.11
CA THR A 294 9.25 -10.15 -25.30
C THR A 294 9.83 -10.35 -23.92
N GLU A 295 10.64 -9.39 -23.41
CA GLU A 295 11.04 -9.25 -22.00
C GLU A 295 10.07 -8.36 -21.24
N LEU A 296 9.29 -7.54 -21.97
CA LEU A 296 8.22 -6.76 -21.40
C LEU A 296 6.99 -6.89 -22.29
N GLY A 297 5.98 -7.60 -21.81
CA GLY A 297 4.79 -7.91 -22.59
C GLY A 297 3.97 -6.69 -22.97
N LYS A 298 3.17 -6.81 -24.05
CA LYS A 298 2.14 -5.85 -24.43
C LYS A 298 1.10 -5.72 -23.31
N LEU A 299 0.69 -4.47 -23.04
CA LEU A 299 -0.32 -4.18 -22.03
C LEU A 299 -1.32 -3.15 -22.55
N LYS A 300 -2.61 -3.46 -22.44
CA LYS A 300 -3.69 -2.49 -22.64
C LYS A 300 -4.57 -2.48 -21.40
N GLY A 301 -4.70 -1.31 -20.78
CA GLY A 301 -5.47 -1.17 -19.57
C GLY A 301 -6.40 0.03 -19.64
N THR A 302 -7.61 -0.12 -19.09
CA THR A 302 -8.52 0.98 -18.83
C THR A 302 -9.09 0.83 -17.43
N SER A 303 -9.12 1.91 -16.68
CA SER A 303 -9.78 1.95 -15.39
C SER A 303 -10.66 3.17 -15.28
N LEU A 304 -11.80 3.00 -14.61
CA LEU A 304 -12.73 4.07 -14.28
C LEU A 304 -13.22 3.83 -12.86
N GLY A 305 -13.23 4.86 -12.04
CA GLY A 305 -13.77 4.76 -10.70
C GLY A 305 -14.41 6.05 -10.24
N MET A 306 -15.19 5.92 -9.18
CA MET A 306 -15.90 7.01 -8.52
C MET A 306 -15.86 6.80 -7.01
N ARG A 307 -15.64 7.88 -6.26
CA ARG A 307 -15.84 7.96 -4.83
C ARG A 307 -16.77 9.14 -4.55
N ALA A 308 -17.88 8.91 -3.87
CA ALA A 308 -18.84 9.93 -3.52
C ALA A 308 -19.16 9.89 -2.04
N TYR A 309 -19.41 11.04 -1.43
CA TYR A 309 -19.89 11.10 -0.07
C TYR A 309 -21.16 11.96 0.06
N TYR A 310 -21.94 11.65 1.09
CA TYR A 310 -23.04 12.49 1.54
C TYR A 310 -23.03 12.60 3.07
N ARG A 311 -23.00 13.84 3.58
CA ARG A 311 -23.05 14.17 5.01
C ARG A 311 -24.50 14.46 5.39
N PHE A 312 -25.10 13.56 6.16
CA PHE A 312 -26.45 13.76 6.70
C PHE A 312 -26.44 14.85 7.77
N SER A 313 -25.36 14.92 8.54
CA SER A 313 -25.11 15.91 9.58
C SER A 313 -23.60 16.10 9.78
N ASN A 314 -23.21 16.99 10.71
CA ASN A 314 -21.82 17.15 11.15
C ASN A 314 -21.25 15.87 11.77
N GLN A 315 -22.15 14.98 12.23
CA GLN A 315 -21.80 13.75 12.93
C GLN A 315 -21.83 12.51 12.04
N SER A 316 -22.45 12.56 10.86
CA SER A 316 -22.67 11.34 10.07
C SER A 316 -22.44 11.55 8.57
N LYS A 317 -21.67 10.64 8.01
CA LYS A 317 -21.25 10.61 6.60
C LYS A 317 -21.48 9.21 6.02
N LEU A 318 -22.01 9.13 4.81
CA LEU A 318 -22.02 7.93 3.98
C LEU A 318 -21.04 8.16 2.83
N THR A 319 -20.16 7.19 2.61
CA THR A 319 -19.24 7.15 1.46
C THR A 319 -19.58 5.94 0.60
N ALA A 320 -19.67 6.14 -0.70
CA ALA A 320 -19.88 5.09 -1.70
C ALA A 320 -18.73 5.11 -2.71
N GLU A 321 -18.24 3.93 -3.06
CA GLU A 321 -17.13 3.73 -3.97
C GLU A 321 -17.48 2.70 -5.02
N TYR A 322 -17.01 2.92 -6.25
CA TYR A 322 -17.10 1.95 -7.32
C TYR A 322 -15.89 2.11 -8.24
N HIS A 323 -15.36 1.00 -8.72
CA HIS A 323 -14.33 0.97 -9.75
C HIS A 323 -14.56 -0.20 -10.70
N ALA A 324 -14.22 0.03 -11.95
CA ALA A 324 -14.19 -0.95 -13.01
C ALA A 324 -12.83 -0.87 -13.72
N MET A 325 -12.20 -2.03 -13.94
CA MET A 325 -10.91 -2.13 -14.60
C MET A 325 -10.96 -3.23 -15.64
N HIS A 326 -10.39 -2.96 -16.80
CA HIS A 326 -10.16 -3.93 -17.86
C HIS A 326 -8.68 -3.89 -18.23
N GLU A 327 -8.03 -5.03 -18.23
CA GLU A 327 -6.63 -5.16 -18.58
C GLU A 327 -6.39 -6.37 -19.47
N PHE A 328 -5.65 -6.16 -20.55
CA PHE A 328 -5.15 -7.18 -21.44
C PHE A 328 -3.61 -7.17 -21.41
N ARG A 329 -3.01 -8.35 -21.15
CA ARG A 329 -1.56 -8.58 -21.20
C ARG A 329 -1.24 -9.69 -22.15
N ARG A 330 -0.13 -9.57 -22.89
CA ARG A 330 0.34 -10.57 -23.83
C ARG A 330 1.86 -10.51 -23.96
N GLY A 331 2.54 -11.61 -23.66
CA GLY A 331 3.97 -11.80 -23.92
C GLY A 331 4.27 -13.12 -24.60
N GLY A 332 5.51 -13.38 -24.86
CA GLY A 332 6.04 -14.48 -25.68
C GLY A 332 6.40 -14.01 -27.08
N ASP A 333 6.34 -14.91 -28.05
CA ASP A 333 6.66 -14.61 -29.44
C ASP A 333 5.45 -14.12 -30.25
N SER A 334 5.73 -13.44 -31.37
CA SER A 334 4.74 -13.04 -32.39
C SER A 334 3.44 -12.47 -31.78
N ILE A 335 3.54 -11.50 -30.88
CA ILE A 335 2.44 -10.97 -30.04
C ILE A 335 1.21 -10.45 -30.80
N ASP A 336 1.28 -10.31 -32.11
CA ASP A 336 0.17 -9.91 -32.99
C ASP A 336 -0.65 -11.09 -33.52
N LYS A 337 -0.17 -12.33 -33.35
CA LYS A 337 -0.90 -13.55 -33.71
C LYS A 337 -1.77 -14.04 -32.55
N MET A 338 -2.72 -14.96 -32.85
CA MET A 338 -3.45 -15.66 -31.79
C MET A 338 -2.49 -16.48 -30.91
N PRO A 339 -2.70 -16.57 -29.58
CA PRO A 339 -1.73 -17.21 -28.69
C PRO A 339 -1.45 -18.68 -29.01
N HIS A 340 -2.42 -19.45 -29.50
CA HIS A 340 -2.24 -20.83 -29.94
C HIS A 340 -1.58 -20.98 -31.33
N GLN A 341 -1.20 -19.90 -31.97
CA GLN A 341 -0.51 -19.88 -33.30
C GLN A 341 0.98 -19.57 -33.16
N VAL A 342 1.50 -19.58 -31.96
CA VAL A 342 2.88 -19.20 -31.65
C VAL A 342 3.54 -20.24 -30.77
N THR A 343 4.87 -20.18 -30.66
CA THR A 343 5.63 -21.20 -29.93
C THR A 343 5.46 -21.04 -28.41
N VAL A 344 5.52 -19.80 -27.89
CA VAL A 344 5.31 -19.49 -26.47
C VAL A 344 4.37 -18.32 -26.35
N ALA A 345 3.33 -18.47 -25.56
CA ALA A 345 2.41 -17.38 -25.28
C ALA A 345 1.92 -17.41 -23.83
N GLU A 346 2.02 -16.26 -23.19
CA GLU A 346 1.34 -15.99 -21.93
C GLU A 346 0.42 -14.79 -22.12
N GLN A 347 -0.86 -15.00 -21.97
CA GLN A 347 -1.89 -13.97 -22.13
C GLN A 347 -2.86 -14.01 -20.97
N ALA A 348 -3.21 -12.85 -20.45
CA ALA A 348 -4.25 -12.70 -19.45
C ALA A 348 -5.12 -11.47 -19.76
N GLU A 349 -6.42 -11.64 -19.64
CA GLU A 349 -7.40 -10.58 -19.79
C GLU A 349 -8.30 -10.53 -18.57
N HIS A 350 -8.26 -9.43 -17.83
CA HIS A 350 -8.95 -9.24 -16.58
C HIS A 350 -10.10 -8.25 -16.72
N TYR A 351 -11.25 -8.60 -16.14
CA TYR A 351 -12.40 -7.73 -15.94
C TYR A 351 -12.66 -7.65 -14.45
N ILE A 352 -12.40 -6.49 -13.84
CA ILE A 352 -12.50 -6.27 -12.41
C ILE A 352 -13.61 -5.25 -12.15
N HIS A 353 -14.53 -5.59 -11.28
CA HIS A 353 -15.55 -4.70 -10.76
C HIS A 353 -15.52 -4.74 -9.24
N GLY A 354 -15.38 -3.59 -8.61
CA GLY A 354 -15.34 -3.51 -7.16
C GLY A 354 -16.01 -2.25 -6.65
N GLY A 355 -16.29 -2.24 -5.35
CA GLY A 355 -16.83 -1.07 -4.69
C GLY A 355 -17.22 -1.34 -3.24
N GLY A 356 -17.69 -0.30 -2.59
CA GLY A 356 -18.01 -0.39 -1.18
C GLY A 356 -18.90 0.75 -0.69
N LEU A 357 -19.43 0.54 0.50
CA LEU A 357 -20.18 1.53 1.27
C LEU A 357 -19.59 1.64 2.65
N THR A 358 -19.43 2.86 3.14
CA THR A 358 -19.01 3.15 4.51
C THR A 358 -19.92 4.18 5.12
N TYR A 359 -20.44 3.86 6.29
CA TYR A 359 -21.16 4.81 7.13
C TYR A 359 -20.30 5.13 8.35
N ASP A 360 -19.94 6.41 8.51
CA ASP A 360 -19.18 6.92 9.63
C ASP A 360 -20.07 7.82 10.49
N PHE A 361 -19.95 7.62 11.79
CA PHE A 361 -20.58 8.46 12.81
C PHE A 361 -19.52 8.95 13.80
N ILE A 362 -19.57 10.24 14.16
CA ILE A 362 -18.75 10.83 15.20
C ILE A 362 -19.64 11.62 16.17
N SER A 363 -19.43 11.43 17.47
CA SER A 363 -20.16 12.20 18.48
C SER A 363 -19.78 13.69 18.43
N LYS A 364 -20.66 14.59 18.90
CA LYS A 364 -20.42 16.04 18.92
C LYS A 364 -19.14 16.44 19.64
N ASN A 365 -18.74 15.70 20.69
CA ASN A 365 -17.53 15.92 21.46
C ASN A 365 -16.30 15.20 20.88
N LEU A 366 -16.39 14.62 19.68
CA LEU A 366 -15.36 13.87 18.97
C LEU A 366 -14.80 12.64 19.73
N LYS A 367 -15.38 12.26 20.90
CA LYS A 367 -14.85 11.17 21.75
C LYS A 367 -15.27 9.79 21.26
N THR A 368 -16.43 9.67 20.61
CA THR A 368 -16.97 8.39 20.15
C THR A 368 -17.04 8.40 18.64
N ARG A 369 -16.51 7.37 18.01
CA ARG A 369 -16.63 7.13 16.56
C ARG A 369 -17.16 5.73 16.33
N PHE A 370 -17.96 5.58 15.30
CA PHE A 370 -18.49 4.30 14.85
C PHE A 370 -18.45 4.25 13.32
N SER A 371 -17.96 3.16 12.77
CA SER A 371 -17.89 2.94 11.33
C SER A 371 -18.47 1.59 10.98
N LEU A 372 -19.39 1.57 10.02
CA LEU A 372 -19.89 0.36 9.37
C LEU A 372 -19.44 0.37 7.93
N TYR A 373 -18.96 -0.76 7.43
CA TYR A 373 -18.51 -0.87 6.06
C TYR A 373 -18.84 -2.21 5.44
N THR A 374 -18.99 -2.19 4.14
CA THR A 374 -19.03 -3.37 3.28
C THR A 374 -18.28 -3.07 1.99
N SER A 375 -17.53 -4.03 1.50
CA SER A 375 -16.75 -3.92 0.26
C SER A 375 -16.87 -5.24 -0.49
N LEU A 376 -16.97 -5.16 -1.80
CA LEU A 376 -17.03 -6.35 -2.66
C LEU A 376 -16.17 -6.14 -3.92
N GLN A 377 -15.64 -7.23 -4.45
CA GLN A 377 -14.94 -7.26 -5.71
C GLN A 377 -15.26 -8.54 -6.46
N LYS A 378 -15.42 -8.42 -7.77
CA LYS A 378 -15.54 -9.53 -8.70
C LYS A 378 -14.46 -9.41 -9.76
N VAL A 379 -13.76 -10.51 -10.02
CA VAL A 379 -12.77 -10.63 -11.09
C VAL A 379 -13.19 -11.77 -12.01
N ASP A 380 -13.32 -11.50 -13.29
CA ASP A 380 -13.38 -12.50 -14.35
C ASP A 380 -12.07 -12.40 -15.14
N ARG A 381 -11.36 -13.51 -15.31
CA ARG A 381 -10.09 -13.57 -16.03
C ARG A 381 -10.14 -14.65 -17.10
N ASN A 382 -9.75 -14.30 -18.33
CA ASN A 382 -9.47 -15.23 -19.41
C ASN A 382 -7.95 -15.33 -19.59
N THR A 383 -7.42 -16.55 -19.70
CA THR A 383 -5.99 -16.78 -19.82
C THR A 383 -5.68 -17.66 -21.02
N TYR A 384 -4.46 -17.55 -21.48
CA TYR A 384 -3.77 -18.54 -22.28
C TYR A 384 -2.35 -18.66 -21.74
N TYR A 385 -1.98 -19.84 -21.27
CA TYR A 385 -0.63 -20.16 -20.82
C TYR A 385 -0.18 -21.40 -21.59
N GLY A 386 0.53 -21.22 -22.69
CA GLY A 386 0.82 -22.34 -23.56
C GLY A 386 2.11 -22.22 -24.34
N THR A 387 2.65 -23.39 -24.64
CA THR A 387 3.82 -23.59 -25.48
C THR A 387 3.45 -24.48 -26.67
N GLN A 388 4.32 -24.58 -27.68
CA GLN A 388 4.23 -25.52 -28.79
C GLN A 388 2.87 -25.54 -29.53
N TYR A 389 2.25 -24.35 -29.71
CA TYR A 389 0.99 -24.18 -30.45
C TYR A 389 -0.22 -24.87 -29.81
N ASP A 390 -0.24 -25.12 -28.52
CA ASP A 390 -1.35 -25.80 -27.84
C ASP A 390 -2.66 -25.03 -27.94
N ILE A 391 -3.61 -25.56 -28.74
CA ILE A 391 -4.93 -24.97 -28.94
C ILE A 391 -5.82 -25.05 -27.68
N ASN A 392 -5.48 -25.87 -26.71
CA ASN A 392 -6.30 -26.14 -25.53
C ASN A 392 -5.79 -25.39 -24.29
N ALA A 393 -4.65 -24.68 -24.36
CA ALA A 393 -4.04 -23.99 -23.23
C ALA A 393 -4.80 -22.71 -22.77
N TYR A 394 -6.07 -22.59 -23.13
CA TYR A 394 -6.97 -21.56 -22.64
C TYR A 394 -7.54 -21.92 -21.28
N GLY A 395 -7.65 -20.92 -20.43
CA GLY A 395 -8.21 -21.04 -19.10
C GLY A 395 -9.15 -19.89 -18.74
N THR A 396 -9.91 -20.13 -17.69
CA THR A 396 -10.80 -19.10 -17.13
C THR A 396 -10.70 -19.10 -15.61
N SER A 397 -10.69 -17.91 -15.02
CA SER A 397 -10.75 -17.78 -13.57
C SER A 397 -11.87 -16.82 -13.18
N LYS A 398 -12.54 -17.13 -12.09
CA LYS A 398 -13.53 -16.24 -11.47
C LYS A 398 -13.21 -16.12 -10.00
N ASP A 399 -13.19 -14.89 -9.51
CA ASP A 399 -12.99 -14.62 -8.10
C ASP A 399 -14.04 -13.63 -7.59
N PHE A 400 -14.59 -13.92 -6.43
CA PHE A 400 -15.51 -13.06 -5.72
C PHE A 400 -15.03 -12.86 -4.29
N SER A 401 -14.76 -11.63 -3.92
CA SER A 401 -14.38 -11.23 -2.57
C SER A 401 -15.44 -10.31 -1.98
N TRP A 402 -15.79 -10.55 -0.72
CA TRP A 402 -16.69 -9.71 0.06
C TRP A 402 -16.16 -9.57 1.49
N VAL A 403 -16.12 -8.33 1.98
CA VAL A 403 -15.74 -8.00 3.36
C VAL A 403 -16.81 -7.08 3.94
N SER A 404 -17.27 -7.36 5.15
CA SER A 404 -18.20 -6.50 5.86
C SER A 404 -17.82 -6.45 7.33
N GLY A 405 -17.95 -5.28 7.96
CA GLY A 405 -17.54 -5.14 9.36
C GLY A 405 -18.05 -3.87 10.02
N GLY A 406 -17.79 -3.81 11.30
CA GLY A 406 -18.07 -2.64 12.10
C GLY A 406 -16.95 -2.39 13.10
N GLN A 407 -16.66 -1.11 13.35
CA GLN A 407 -15.65 -0.66 14.27
C GLN A 407 -16.21 0.41 15.20
N TYR A 408 -15.87 0.31 16.46
CA TYR A 408 -16.18 1.28 17.51
C TYR A 408 -14.88 1.83 18.09
N ASN A 409 -14.79 3.16 18.19
CA ASN A 409 -13.66 3.84 18.79
C ASN A 409 -14.15 4.74 19.92
N GLN A 410 -13.45 4.74 21.04
CA GLN A 410 -13.75 5.57 22.21
C GLN A 410 -12.50 6.19 22.78
N THR A 411 -12.49 7.51 22.87
CA THR A 411 -11.45 8.28 23.56
C THR A 411 -11.85 8.47 25.02
N PHE A 412 -10.96 8.09 25.94
CA PHE A 412 -11.09 8.28 27.36
C PHE A 412 -10.10 9.33 27.86
N GLU A 413 -10.54 10.25 28.70
CA GLU A 413 -9.65 11.20 29.40
C GLU A 413 -8.66 10.50 30.32
N ARG A 414 -9.09 9.38 30.88
CA ARG A 414 -8.26 8.47 31.66
C ARG A 414 -8.88 7.07 31.64
N PHE A 415 -8.12 6.10 31.23
CA PHE A 415 -8.48 4.69 31.33
C PHE A 415 -7.33 3.95 32.01
N ILE A 416 -7.56 3.42 33.20
CA ILE A 416 -6.59 2.81 34.12
C ILE A 416 -5.60 3.88 34.63
N PHE A 417 -4.62 4.31 33.85
CA PHE A 417 -3.53 5.17 34.31
C PHE A 417 -3.28 6.44 33.46
N MET A 418 -3.68 6.46 32.18
CA MET A 418 -3.46 7.57 31.26
C MET A 418 -4.67 7.81 30.35
N PRO A 419 -4.71 8.95 29.63
CA PRO A 419 -5.62 9.12 28.50
C PRO A 419 -5.43 7.99 27.51
N SER A 420 -6.52 7.53 26.90
CA SER A 420 -6.43 6.41 25.97
C SER A 420 -7.47 6.46 24.88
N GLU A 421 -7.15 5.75 23.80
CA GLU A 421 -8.05 5.47 22.69
C GLU A 421 -8.27 3.97 22.59
N PHE A 422 -9.52 3.57 22.80
CA PHE A 422 -9.98 2.21 22.69
C PHE A 422 -10.61 1.97 21.34
N VAL A 423 -10.29 0.84 20.72
CA VAL A 423 -10.88 0.40 19.45
C VAL A 423 -11.30 -1.05 19.57
N ALA A 424 -12.50 -1.36 19.14
CA ALA A 424 -12.99 -2.73 19.01
C ALA A 424 -13.77 -2.88 17.71
N GLY A 425 -13.70 -4.04 17.09
CA GLY A 425 -14.43 -4.29 15.86
C GLY A 425 -14.64 -5.77 15.57
N VAL A 426 -15.55 -5.99 14.65
CA VAL A 426 -15.84 -7.31 14.07
C VAL A 426 -15.83 -7.22 12.56
N GLU A 427 -15.40 -8.31 11.91
CA GLU A 427 -15.29 -8.37 10.47
C GLU A 427 -15.63 -9.79 9.99
N TYR A 428 -16.31 -9.88 8.88
CA TYR A 428 -16.55 -11.13 8.19
C TYR A 428 -16.12 -10.97 6.73
N SER A 429 -15.32 -11.91 6.25
CA SER A 429 -14.82 -11.92 4.88
C SER A 429 -15.10 -13.25 4.20
N VAL A 430 -15.37 -13.17 2.92
CA VAL A 430 -15.61 -14.32 2.01
C VAL A 430 -14.74 -14.12 0.79
N ASN A 431 -14.06 -15.18 0.36
CA ASN A 431 -13.42 -15.24 -0.96
C ASN A 431 -13.78 -16.56 -1.64
N LYS A 432 -14.27 -16.49 -2.87
CA LYS A 432 -14.60 -17.65 -3.72
C LYS A 432 -13.83 -17.57 -5.00
N LEU A 433 -13.02 -18.58 -5.25
CA LEU A 433 -12.17 -18.71 -6.42
C LEU A 433 -12.54 -19.97 -7.19
N GLU A 434 -12.69 -19.83 -8.51
CA GLU A 434 -12.74 -20.89 -9.49
C GLU A 434 -11.68 -20.61 -10.55
N ASP A 435 -10.70 -21.50 -10.71
CA ASP A 435 -9.67 -21.42 -11.74
C ASP A 435 -9.63 -22.74 -12.52
N ILE A 436 -9.83 -22.67 -13.82
CA ILE A 436 -9.96 -23.84 -14.71
C ILE A 436 -8.97 -23.71 -15.87
N GLN A 437 -8.09 -24.71 -15.97
CA GLN A 437 -7.09 -24.84 -17.03
C GLN A 437 -7.24 -26.25 -17.65
N LEU A 438 -8.05 -26.36 -18.68
CA LEU A 438 -8.48 -27.66 -19.22
C LEU A 438 -7.33 -28.47 -19.83
N SER A 439 -6.39 -27.82 -20.52
CA SER A 439 -5.25 -28.51 -21.14
C SER A 439 -4.37 -29.24 -20.12
N TYR A 440 -4.29 -28.70 -18.92
CA TYR A 440 -3.47 -29.25 -17.83
C TYR A 440 -4.29 -30.04 -16.82
N ASN A 441 -5.57 -30.35 -17.16
CA ASN A 441 -6.51 -31.02 -16.26
C ASN A 441 -6.51 -30.40 -14.85
N ARG A 442 -6.34 -29.08 -14.77
CA ARG A 442 -6.21 -28.34 -13.52
C ARG A 442 -7.48 -27.59 -13.21
N MET A 443 -8.03 -27.84 -12.05
CA MET A 443 -9.18 -27.11 -11.51
C MET A 443 -8.90 -26.77 -10.04
N VAL A 444 -8.90 -25.48 -9.72
CA VAL A 444 -8.81 -24.98 -8.34
C VAL A 444 -10.15 -24.39 -7.97
N LEU A 445 -10.81 -24.99 -6.98
CA LEU A 445 -12.02 -24.48 -6.37
C LEU A 445 -11.74 -24.13 -4.91
N GLN A 446 -11.95 -22.88 -4.52
CA GLN A 446 -11.64 -22.40 -3.19
C GLN A 446 -12.79 -21.57 -2.64
N ASP A 447 -13.24 -21.88 -1.42
CA ASP A 447 -14.24 -21.10 -0.67
C ASP A 447 -13.67 -20.80 0.71
N ILE A 448 -13.33 -19.54 0.94
CA ILE A 448 -12.73 -19.06 2.17
C ILE A 448 -13.73 -18.18 2.90
N ASN A 449 -13.88 -18.47 4.19
CA ASN A 449 -14.74 -17.71 5.09
C ASN A 449 -13.97 -17.41 6.39
N ILE A 450 -13.86 -16.15 6.77
CA ILE A 450 -13.14 -15.75 7.98
C ILE A 450 -14.06 -14.86 8.84
N ALA A 451 -14.35 -15.31 10.06
CA ALA A 451 -15.01 -14.49 11.05
C ALA A 451 -13.97 -13.95 12.04
N SER A 452 -13.96 -12.67 12.25
CA SER A 452 -12.91 -11.97 12.99
C SER A 452 -13.47 -11.04 14.05
N ALA A 453 -12.74 -10.92 15.16
CA ALA A 453 -12.93 -9.87 16.14
C ALA A 453 -11.59 -9.32 16.57
N PHE A 454 -11.50 -8.01 16.77
CA PHE A 454 -10.28 -7.36 17.23
C PHE A 454 -10.57 -6.33 18.31
N VAL A 455 -9.58 -6.15 19.17
CA VAL A 455 -9.61 -5.15 20.23
C VAL A 455 -8.23 -4.59 20.43
N GLN A 456 -8.13 -3.29 20.66
CA GLN A 456 -6.89 -2.63 21.05
C GLN A 456 -7.15 -1.42 21.93
N ASN A 457 -6.16 -1.05 22.72
CA ASN A 457 -6.15 0.20 23.46
C ASN A 457 -4.77 0.85 23.37
N GLU A 458 -4.75 2.14 23.06
CA GLU A 458 -3.55 2.95 23.04
C GLU A 458 -3.62 3.95 24.19
N TRP A 459 -2.76 3.81 25.20
CA TRP A 459 -2.52 4.80 26.23
C TRP A 459 -1.45 5.77 25.74
N LYS A 460 -1.76 7.05 25.71
CA LYS A 460 -0.80 8.03 25.17
C LYS A 460 -0.84 9.38 25.88
N ASN A 461 0.31 10.02 25.90
CA ASN A 461 0.51 11.43 26.20
C ASN A 461 1.62 12.00 25.29
N SER A 462 2.02 13.26 25.48
CA SER A 462 3.06 13.89 24.68
C SER A 462 4.41 13.15 24.71
N ARG A 463 4.73 12.43 25.79
CA ARG A 463 6.03 11.78 26.00
C ARG A 463 6.04 10.29 25.67
N MET A 464 4.96 9.57 25.92
CA MET A 464 4.91 8.13 25.73
C MET A 464 3.59 7.67 25.14
N GLY A 465 3.63 6.57 24.40
CA GLY A 465 2.48 5.81 23.92
C GLY A 465 2.69 4.32 24.12
N LEU A 466 1.69 3.62 24.60
CA LEU A 466 1.66 2.17 24.72
C LEU A 466 0.38 1.65 24.07
N LEU A 467 0.53 0.88 23.01
CA LEU A 467 -0.58 0.22 22.33
C LEU A 467 -0.50 -1.27 22.59
N LEU A 468 -1.59 -1.85 23.08
CA LEU A 468 -1.78 -3.29 23.19
C LEU A 468 -3.05 -3.68 22.44
N GLY A 469 -2.97 -4.75 21.66
CA GLY A 469 -4.09 -5.24 20.88
C GLY A 469 -4.00 -6.71 20.54
N ALA A 470 -5.13 -7.28 20.15
CA ALA A 470 -5.21 -8.62 19.63
C ALA A 470 -6.37 -8.75 18.62
N ARG A 471 -6.19 -9.62 17.66
CA ARG A 471 -7.22 -10.09 16.74
C ARG A 471 -7.40 -11.58 16.91
N VAL A 472 -8.63 -12.03 16.77
CA VAL A 472 -9.03 -13.43 16.81
C VAL A 472 -9.75 -13.74 15.51
N ASP A 473 -9.24 -14.72 14.77
CA ASP A 473 -9.80 -15.17 13.50
C ASP A 473 -10.25 -16.63 13.59
N LYS A 474 -11.45 -16.93 13.12
CA LYS A 474 -11.89 -18.28 12.79
C LYS A 474 -11.94 -18.41 11.27
N HIS A 475 -10.93 -19.08 10.73
CA HIS A 475 -10.76 -19.37 9.33
C HIS A 475 -11.32 -20.78 9.04
N ASN A 476 -12.08 -20.97 7.95
CA ASN A 476 -12.68 -22.28 7.65
C ASN A 476 -11.66 -23.35 7.23
N LEU A 477 -10.48 -22.96 6.73
CA LEU A 477 -9.39 -23.91 6.40
C LEU A 477 -8.43 -24.19 7.56
N ILE A 478 -8.69 -23.64 8.75
CA ILE A 478 -7.86 -23.86 9.94
C ILE A 478 -8.76 -24.31 11.09
N ASP A 479 -8.43 -25.48 11.65
CA ASP A 479 -9.26 -26.09 12.70
C ASP A 479 -9.28 -25.26 13.96
N ASP A 480 -8.14 -24.67 14.34
CA ASP A 480 -7.99 -23.86 15.51
C ASP A 480 -8.40 -22.39 15.30
N ILE A 481 -8.66 -21.71 16.38
CA ILE A 481 -8.83 -20.25 16.40
C ILE A 481 -7.43 -19.62 16.37
N VAL A 482 -7.18 -18.73 15.41
CA VAL A 482 -5.92 -18.01 15.31
C VAL A 482 -6.01 -16.73 16.13
N VAL A 483 -5.02 -16.49 16.99
CA VAL A 483 -4.89 -15.28 17.79
C VAL A 483 -3.65 -14.53 17.38
N SER A 484 -3.79 -13.27 16.95
CA SER A 484 -2.71 -12.40 16.50
C SER A 484 -2.55 -11.21 17.45
N PRO A 485 -1.67 -11.30 18.48
CA PRO A 485 -1.39 -10.20 19.39
C PRO A 485 -0.45 -9.16 18.74
N ARG A 486 -0.53 -7.91 19.27
CA ARG A 486 0.44 -6.85 18.98
C ARG A 486 0.69 -5.98 20.20
N ALA A 487 1.90 -5.43 20.28
CA ALA A 487 2.30 -4.50 21.32
C ALA A 487 3.27 -3.47 20.72
N ASN A 488 2.94 -2.18 20.86
CA ASN A 488 3.78 -1.11 20.34
C ASN A 488 4.03 -0.10 21.47
N PHE A 489 5.28 0.36 21.56
CA PHE A 489 5.69 1.33 22.56
C PHE A 489 6.43 2.47 21.88
N ARG A 490 6.04 3.72 22.20
CA ARG A 490 6.70 4.94 21.77
C ARG A 490 7.16 5.73 23.00
N TYR A 491 8.37 6.27 22.90
CA TYR A 491 8.91 7.13 23.95
C TYR A 491 9.73 8.29 23.35
N VAL A 492 9.40 9.52 23.73
CA VAL A 492 10.12 10.72 23.36
C VAL A 492 11.29 10.88 24.33
N LEU A 493 12.48 10.53 23.86
CA LEU A 493 13.74 10.64 24.63
C LEU A 493 14.16 12.08 24.81
N LEU A 494 14.15 12.84 23.71
CA LEU A 494 14.39 14.29 23.62
C LEU A 494 13.30 14.87 22.70
N GLU A 495 13.11 16.18 22.69
CA GLU A 495 12.11 16.81 21.79
C GLU A 495 12.30 16.45 20.32
N GLU A 496 13.57 16.26 19.92
CA GLU A 496 13.94 15.87 18.56
C GLU A 496 14.09 14.35 18.38
N LEU A 497 14.14 13.55 19.46
CA LEU A 497 14.47 12.12 19.37
C LEU A 497 13.36 11.25 19.95
N THR A 498 12.75 10.45 19.10
CA THR A 498 11.71 9.48 19.48
C THR A 498 12.17 8.05 19.23
N ALA A 499 12.01 7.18 20.23
CA ALA A 499 12.22 5.74 20.14
C ALA A 499 10.87 5.02 20.02
N ARG A 500 10.83 3.93 19.24
CA ARG A 500 9.69 3.03 19.14
C ARG A 500 10.14 1.57 19.19
N LEU A 501 9.31 0.73 19.79
CA LEU A 501 9.45 -0.72 19.78
C LEU A 501 8.11 -1.32 19.36
N SER A 502 8.15 -2.35 18.54
CA SER A 502 6.94 -3.01 18.05
C SER A 502 7.12 -4.52 18.06
N TYR A 503 6.05 -5.20 18.42
CA TYR A 503 5.88 -6.64 18.29
C TYR A 503 4.52 -6.93 17.66
N SER A 504 4.48 -7.88 16.74
CA SER A 504 3.23 -8.40 16.18
C SER A 504 3.41 -9.82 15.69
N SER A 505 2.36 -10.64 15.83
CA SER A 505 2.30 -11.94 15.17
C SER A 505 1.36 -11.90 13.98
N GLY A 506 1.56 -12.85 13.04
CA GLY A 506 0.74 -13.01 11.85
C GLY A 506 0.65 -14.46 11.43
N TYR A 507 -0.23 -14.73 10.46
CA TYR A 507 -0.38 -16.05 9.88
C TYR A 507 -0.79 -15.96 8.41
N ARG A 508 -0.59 -17.06 7.68
CA ARG A 508 -1.08 -17.28 6.32
C ARG A 508 -1.74 -18.65 6.24
N ALA A 509 -2.95 -18.70 5.70
CA ALA A 509 -3.73 -19.93 5.60
C ALA A 509 -3.22 -20.83 4.48
N PRO A 510 -3.46 -22.17 4.55
CA PRO A 510 -3.10 -23.13 3.51
C PRO A 510 -4.10 -23.06 2.35
N GLN A 511 -3.92 -22.06 1.46
CA GLN A 511 -4.81 -21.78 0.34
C GLN A 511 -4.01 -21.50 -0.93
N ALA A 512 -4.67 -21.56 -2.09
CA ALA A 512 -4.08 -21.10 -3.34
C ALA A 512 -4.05 -19.58 -3.39
N PHE A 513 -2.95 -19.04 -3.89
CA PHE A 513 -2.73 -17.61 -4.12
C PHE A 513 -2.48 -17.35 -5.61
N ASP A 514 -2.47 -16.09 -6.03
CA ASP A 514 -2.37 -15.72 -7.44
C ASP A 514 -1.07 -16.24 -8.10
N GLU A 515 0.03 -16.28 -7.36
CA GLU A 515 1.27 -16.88 -7.84
C GLU A 515 1.19 -18.38 -8.08
N ASP A 516 0.28 -19.10 -7.39
CA ASP A 516 0.03 -20.53 -7.60
C ASP A 516 -0.87 -20.80 -8.82
N LEU A 517 -1.61 -19.77 -9.25
CA LEU A 517 -2.53 -19.83 -10.39
C LEU A 517 -1.84 -19.43 -11.70
N HIS A 518 -0.65 -18.86 -11.61
CA HIS A 518 0.16 -18.49 -12.76
C HIS A 518 0.91 -19.71 -13.29
N ILE A 519 0.84 -19.94 -14.60
CA ILE A 519 1.56 -21.00 -15.29
C ILE A 519 2.62 -20.34 -16.17
N MET A 520 3.88 -20.59 -15.87
CA MET A 520 5.02 -20.02 -16.59
C MET A 520 5.57 -20.97 -17.64
N ALA A 521 6.08 -20.42 -18.72
CA ALA A 521 6.87 -21.19 -19.69
C ALA A 521 8.29 -21.37 -19.16
N VAL A 522 8.77 -22.61 -19.10
CA VAL A 522 10.10 -23.01 -18.65
C VAL A 522 10.62 -24.13 -19.56
N GLY A 523 11.76 -23.93 -20.21
CA GLY A 523 12.40 -24.96 -21.04
C GLY A 523 11.55 -25.46 -22.20
N GLY A 524 10.72 -24.59 -22.81
CA GLY A 524 9.81 -24.98 -23.91
C GLY A 524 8.52 -25.70 -23.47
N GLU A 525 8.35 -25.96 -22.19
CA GLU A 525 7.16 -26.55 -21.56
C GLU A 525 6.58 -25.57 -20.54
N VAL A 526 5.62 -26.01 -19.73
CA VAL A 526 5.03 -25.18 -18.68
C VAL A 526 5.29 -25.74 -17.28
N ALA A 527 5.39 -24.86 -16.29
CA ALA A 527 5.47 -25.21 -14.88
C ALA A 527 4.10 -25.08 -14.21
N ILE A 528 3.61 -26.15 -13.61
CA ILE A 528 2.29 -26.24 -12.96
C ILE A 528 2.48 -26.37 -11.46
N ILE A 529 1.91 -25.45 -10.69
CA ILE A 529 1.97 -25.48 -9.23
C ILE A 529 0.71 -26.16 -8.67
N THR A 530 0.92 -27.12 -7.76
CA THR A 530 -0.10 -27.80 -6.97
C THR A 530 0.12 -27.54 -5.48
N LEU A 531 -0.94 -27.70 -4.67
CA LEU A 531 -0.85 -27.60 -3.22
C LEU A 531 -0.72 -28.98 -2.60
N SER A 532 0.21 -29.14 -1.65
CA SER A 532 0.29 -30.37 -0.86
C SER A 532 -0.99 -30.59 -0.06
N PRO A 533 -1.54 -31.82 -0.03
CA PRO A 533 -2.71 -32.15 0.80
C PRO A 533 -2.50 -31.89 2.30
N ASP A 534 -1.26 -31.97 2.75
CA ASP A 534 -0.86 -31.79 4.16
C ASP A 534 -0.37 -30.36 4.46
N LEU A 535 -0.66 -29.39 3.60
CA LEU A 535 -0.23 -28.00 3.77
C LEU A 535 -0.82 -27.38 5.03
N ARG A 536 0.04 -26.94 5.95
CA ARG A 536 -0.32 -26.33 7.24
C ARG A 536 -0.18 -24.82 7.17
N PRO A 537 -0.90 -24.04 8.02
CA PRO A 537 -0.73 -22.59 8.08
C PRO A 537 0.71 -22.21 8.42
N GLU A 538 1.19 -21.11 7.81
CA GLU A 538 2.41 -20.42 8.25
C GLU A 538 2.11 -19.47 9.39
N TYR A 539 3.04 -19.35 10.34
CA TYR A 539 2.98 -18.39 11.44
C TYR A 539 4.21 -17.49 11.46
N SER A 540 4.03 -16.25 11.91
CA SER A 540 5.12 -15.29 12.00
C SER A 540 5.14 -14.55 13.32
N ASN A 541 6.37 -14.16 13.75
CA ASN A 541 6.59 -13.22 14.82
C ASN A 541 7.55 -12.13 14.33
N SER A 542 7.09 -10.88 14.37
CA SER A 542 7.84 -9.72 13.91
C SER A 542 8.17 -8.78 15.06
N PHE A 543 9.42 -8.39 15.15
CA PHE A 543 9.95 -7.43 16.11
C PHE A 543 10.58 -6.28 15.34
N SER A 544 10.34 -5.03 15.75
CA SER A 544 11.11 -3.89 15.26
C SER A 544 11.39 -2.88 16.36
N GLY A 545 12.51 -2.17 16.18
CA GLY A 545 12.88 -1.06 17.04
C GLY A 545 13.43 0.08 16.21
N SER A 546 13.05 1.32 16.51
CA SER A 546 13.50 2.48 15.75
C SER A 546 13.86 3.68 16.59
N LEU A 547 14.74 4.50 16.02
CA LEU A 547 15.07 5.82 16.47
C LEU A 547 14.78 6.82 15.36
N ASN A 548 13.98 7.83 15.65
CA ASN A 548 13.67 8.91 14.74
C ASN A 548 14.19 10.23 15.33
N TRP A 549 15.12 10.85 14.64
CA TRP A 549 15.67 12.16 15.02
C TRP A 549 15.26 13.21 14.00
N SER A 550 14.55 14.23 14.50
CA SER A 550 14.05 15.36 13.70
C SER A 550 14.61 16.65 14.27
N THR A 551 15.36 17.40 13.48
CA THR A 551 15.99 18.67 13.93
C THR A 551 16.06 19.66 12.78
N LYS A 552 16.49 20.88 13.08
CA LYS A 552 16.82 21.89 12.07
C LYS A 552 18.34 21.98 11.87
N ILE A 553 18.76 21.97 10.62
CA ILE A 553 20.15 22.25 10.21
C ILE A 553 20.15 23.55 9.43
N GLY A 554 20.66 24.61 10.06
CA GLY A 554 20.47 25.98 9.56
C GLY A 554 18.98 26.35 9.58
N ASN A 555 18.42 26.75 8.45
CA ASN A 555 17.01 27.07 8.30
C ASN A 555 16.19 25.85 7.77
N GLY A 556 16.86 24.73 7.44
CA GLY A 556 16.24 23.58 6.84
C GLY A 556 15.82 22.52 7.84
N ASP A 557 14.79 21.77 7.49
CA ASP A 557 14.29 20.63 8.27
C ASP A 557 15.07 19.37 7.90
N PHE A 558 15.61 18.67 8.90
CA PHE A 558 16.31 17.40 8.76
C PHE A 558 15.63 16.32 9.60
N ASN A 559 15.42 15.14 8.99
CA ASN A 559 14.89 13.98 9.66
C ASN A 559 15.72 12.75 9.28
N ILE A 560 16.05 11.91 10.27
CA ILE A 560 16.64 10.59 10.07
C ILE A 560 15.90 9.57 10.89
N LEU A 561 15.54 8.46 10.24
CA LEU A 561 14.92 7.28 10.84
C LEU A 561 15.85 6.09 10.66
N ALA A 562 16.21 5.42 11.75
CA ALA A 562 16.88 4.13 11.74
C ALA A 562 15.96 3.09 12.37
N GLU A 563 15.67 2.00 11.67
CA GLU A 563 14.78 0.92 12.13
C GLU A 563 15.46 -0.44 11.97
N GLY A 564 15.72 -1.12 13.08
CA GLY A 564 16.08 -2.53 13.10
C GLY A 564 14.81 -3.40 13.08
N PHE A 565 14.82 -4.48 12.30
CA PHE A 565 13.69 -5.41 12.22
C PHE A 565 14.16 -6.85 12.24
N TYR A 566 13.31 -7.74 12.75
CA TYR A 566 13.52 -9.19 12.76
C TYR A 566 12.17 -9.90 12.72
N THR A 567 11.99 -10.75 11.71
CA THR A 567 10.76 -11.56 11.53
C THR A 567 11.14 -13.03 11.41
N THR A 568 10.51 -13.88 12.18
CA THR A 568 10.58 -15.33 12.06
C THR A 568 9.32 -15.87 11.39
N LEU A 569 9.51 -16.89 10.57
CA LEU A 569 8.46 -17.67 9.93
C LEU A 569 8.60 -19.13 10.35
N ASP A 570 7.52 -19.74 10.75
CA ASP A 570 7.40 -21.16 11.04
C ASP A 570 6.50 -21.81 9.98
N ASP A 571 6.82 -23.05 9.56
CA ASP A 571 6.13 -23.79 8.51
C ASP A 571 6.07 -23.03 7.18
N VAL A 572 7.15 -22.36 6.78
CA VAL A 572 7.20 -21.49 5.58
C VAL A 572 6.82 -22.24 4.32
N PHE A 573 6.03 -21.60 3.46
CA PHE A 573 5.62 -22.19 2.17
C PHE A 573 6.77 -22.10 1.17
N ILE A 574 7.23 -23.26 0.74
CA ILE A 574 8.27 -23.45 -0.29
C ILE A 574 7.67 -24.15 -1.51
N LEU A 575 8.32 -24.00 -2.65
CA LEU A 575 8.05 -24.79 -3.85
C LEU A 575 9.14 -25.81 -4.02
N LYS A 576 8.75 -27.05 -4.25
CA LYS A 576 9.65 -28.16 -4.59
C LYS A 576 9.26 -28.72 -5.94
N GLU A 577 10.24 -29.10 -6.72
CA GLU A 577 10.03 -29.90 -7.91
C GLU A 577 9.42 -31.26 -7.53
N ASN A 578 8.42 -31.71 -8.28
CA ASN A 578 7.70 -32.97 -8.07
C ASN A 578 7.60 -33.76 -9.40
N GLY A 579 8.69 -33.77 -10.17
CA GLY A 579 8.80 -34.46 -11.44
C GLY A 579 8.07 -33.78 -12.59
N THR A 580 7.70 -34.56 -13.60
CA THR A 580 6.99 -34.09 -14.81
C THR A 580 5.73 -34.89 -15.02
N ASP A 581 4.73 -34.29 -15.68
CA ASP A 581 3.53 -35.02 -16.12
C ASP A 581 3.77 -35.83 -17.41
N ALA A 582 2.74 -36.52 -17.90
CA ALA A 582 2.83 -37.33 -19.11
C ALA A 582 3.06 -36.53 -20.39
N GLN A 583 2.86 -35.24 -20.37
CA GLN A 583 3.07 -34.29 -21.45
C GLN A 583 4.47 -33.64 -21.39
N GLY A 584 5.22 -33.83 -20.31
CA GLY A 584 6.54 -33.23 -20.07
C GLY A 584 6.51 -31.91 -19.27
N ASN A 585 5.31 -31.46 -18.83
CA ASN A 585 5.18 -30.25 -18.04
C ASN A 585 5.82 -30.43 -16.67
N LEU A 586 6.56 -29.42 -16.19
CA LEU A 586 7.19 -29.41 -14.88
C LEU A 586 6.12 -29.32 -13.77
N LEU A 587 6.13 -30.25 -12.84
CA LEU A 587 5.25 -30.24 -11.69
C LEU A 587 5.99 -29.65 -10.48
N MET A 588 5.41 -28.61 -9.89
CA MET A 588 5.88 -28.01 -8.66
C MET A 588 4.85 -28.21 -7.55
N GLU A 589 5.28 -28.58 -6.36
CA GLU A 589 4.40 -28.73 -5.20
C GLU A 589 4.71 -27.67 -4.15
N ARG A 590 3.68 -26.94 -3.74
CA ARG A 590 3.76 -26.05 -2.58
C ARG A 590 3.57 -26.84 -1.30
N CYS A 591 4.59 -26.89 -0.46
CA CYS A 591 4.61 -27.58 0.81
C CYS A 591 5.21 -26.74 1.92
N ASN A 592 5.20 -27.23 3.18
CA ASN A 592 5.84 -26.55 4.30
C ASN A 592 7.33 -26.90 4.36
N GLY A 593 8.18 -25.90 4.43
CA GLY A 593 9.60 -26.02 4.76
C GLY A 593 9.88 -25.87 6.27
N SER A 594 11.16 -25.86 6.64
CA SER A 594 11.62 -25.81 8.03
C SER A 594 11.33 -24.49 8.76
N GLY A 595 10.96 -23.46 8.04
CA GLY A 595 10.83 -22.11 8.49
C GLY A 595 11.93 -21.18 7.97
N ALA A 596 11.78 -19.88 8.23
CA ALA A 596 12.71 -18.87 7.77
C ALA A 596 12.86 -17.73 8.80
N TYR A 597 13.84 -16.89 8.61
CA TYR A 597 13.94 -15.60 9.28
C TYR A 597 14.46 -14.53 8.34
N VAL A 598 14.01 -13.32 8.59
CA VAL A 598 14.48 -12.12 7.91
C VAL A 598 14.82 -11.08 8.97
N GLY A 599 15.97 -10.46 8.88
CA GLY A 599 16.39 -9.42 9.82
C GLY A 599 17.27 -8.40 9.14
N GLY A 600 17.25 -7.16 9.63
CA GLY A 600 18.00 -6.09 8.99
C GLY A 600 17.85 -4.72 9.62
N LEU A 601 18.34 -3.73 8.88
CA LEU A 601 18.32 -2.31 9.24
C LEU A 601 17.82 -1.48 8.05
N ASN A 602 16.79 -0.68 8.28
CA ASN A 602 16.32 0.35 7.36
C ASN A 602 16.83 1.72 7.84
N LEU A 603 17.45 2.48 6.95
CA LEU A 603 17.86 3.85 7.17
C LEU A 603 17.11 4.76 6.20
N GLU A 604 16.55 5.85 6.69
CA GLU A 604 15.90 6.88 5.88
C GLU A 604 16.34 8.24 6.36
N ALA A 605 16.76 9.10 5.43
CA ALA A 605 17.11 10.49 5.72
C ALA A 605 16.32 11.40 4.76
N THR A 606 15.75 12.47 5.30
CA THR A 606 15.10 13.54 4.54
C THR A 606 15.71 14.87 4.94
N TYR A 607 16.09 15.68 3.96
CA TYR A 607 16.61 17.02 4.20
C TYR A 607 15.96 18.04 3.26
N THR A 608 15.38 19.06 3.86
CA THR A 608 14.73 20.18 3.16
C THR A 608 15.42 21.48 3.58
N PRO A 609 16.59 21.81 2.97
CA PRO A 609 17.37 22.99 3.35
C PRO A 609 16.64 24.31 3.11
N ILE A 610 15.81 24.36 2.09
CA ILE A 610 14.91 25.46 1.70
C ILE A 610 13.59 24.86 1.23
N SER A 611 12.51 25.64 1.23
CA SER A 611 11.16 25.18 0.81
C SER A 611 11.12 24.48 -0.55
N ASP A 612 12.00 24.92 -1.44
CA ASP A 612 12.00 24.52 -2.85
C ASP A 612 12.91 23.32 -3.17
N LEU A 613 13.72 22.88 -2.20
CA LEU A 613 14.64 21.73 -2.36
C LEU A 613 14.33 20.67 -1.31
N ASN A 614 13.96 19.48 -1.80
CA ASN A 614 13.74 18.29 -0.97
C ASN A 614 14.65 17.15 -1.42
N MET A 615 15.33 16.53 -0.48
CA MET A 615 16.25 15.40 -0.70
C MET A 615 15.82 14.24 0.20
N GLN A 616 15.70 13.05 -0.38
CA GLN A 616 15.44 11.82 0.36
C GLN A 616 16.47 10.76 -0.01
N LEU A 617 16.91 10.01 0.98
CA LEU A 617 17.78 8.84 0.85
C LEU A 617 17.23 7.73 1.70
N GLY A 618 17.09 6.53 1.14
CA GLY A 618 16.73 5.33 1.86
C GLY A 618 17.71 4.20 1.56
N TYR A 619 18.06 3.42 2.58
CA TYR A 619 18.94 2.26 2.43
C TYR A 619 18.54 1.13 3.35
N THR A 620 18.53 -0.10 2.84
CA THR A 620 18.19 -1.30 3.56
C THR A 620 19.37 -2.29 3.52
N LEU A 621 19.74 -2.76 4.70
CA LEU A 621 20.65 -3.89 4.89
C LEU A 621 19.84 -5.03 5.48
N GLN A 622 19.89 -6.23 4.90
CA GLN A 622 19.08 -7.35 5.38
C GLN A 622 19.76 -8.70 5.15
N GLN A 623 19.29 -9.70 5.89
CA GLN A 623 19.55 -11.11 5.64
C GLN A 623 18.23 -11.88 5.67
N SER A 624 18.01 -12.70 4.64
CA SER A 624 16.85 -13.59 4.52
C SER A 624 17.34 -15.03 4.39
N ARG A 625 17.01 -15.89 5.37
CA ARG A 625 17.55 -17.25 5.47
C ARG A 625 16.46 -18.26 5.86
N TYR A 626 16.51 -19.44 5.27
CA TYR A 626 15.82 -20.61 5.79
C TYR A 626 16.51 -21.08 7.09
N LYS A 627 15.77 -21.66 8.02
CA LYS A 627 16.29 -22.21 9.27
C LYS A 627 17.15 -23.44 9.02
N GLU A 628 16.76 -24.26 8.06
CA GLU A 628 17.50 -25.42 7.56
C GLU A 628 17.72 -25.27 6.05
N PRO A 629 18.76 -25.89 5.49
CA PRO A 629 18.99 -25.83 4.04
C PRO A 629 17.83 -26.47 3.27
N GLU A 630 17.30 -25.74 2.27
CA GLU A 630 16.23 -26.19 1.38
C GLU A 630 16.80 -26.57 0.00
N VAL A 631 16.23 -27.61 -0.61
CA VAL A 631 16.55 -28.07 -1.97
C VAL A 631 15.38 -27.68 -2.87
N TRP A 632 15.67 -27.00 -3.97
CA TRP A 632 14.65 -26.51 -4.91
C TRP A 632 14.63 -27.27 -6.23
N SER A 633 15.70 -27.98 -6.59
CA SER A 633 15.88 -28.72 -7.86
C SER A 633 16.27 -30.17 -7.59
N GLU A 634 15.86 -31.08 -8.46
CA GLU A 634 16.28 -32.49 -8.45
C GLU A 634 17.70 -32.67 -9.02
N ASN A 635 18.34 -31.65 -9.59
CA ASN A 635 19.71 -31.72 -10.08
C ASN A 635 20.69 -31.96 -8.91
N PRO A 636 21.44 -33.10 -8.93
CA PRO A 636 22.36 -33.45 -7.84
C PRO A 636 23.55 -32.46 -7.68
N ASN A 637 23.78 -31.61 -8.66
CA ASN A 637 24.82 -30.57 -8.61
C ASN A 637 24.37 -29.36 -7.79
N ILE A 638 23.05 -29.14 -7.61
CA ILE A 638 22.49 -28.09 -6.79
C ILE A 638 22.63 -28.44 -5.30
N LYS A 639 23.27 -27.58 -4.54
CA LYS A 639 23.43 -27.78 -3.09
C LYS A 639 22.27 -27.18 -2.32
N PRO A 640 21.88 -27.83 -1.20
CA PRO A 640 20.87 -27.24 -0.31
C PRO A 640 21.26 -25.83 0.13
N GLN A 641 20.33 -24.88 0.05
CA GLN A 641 20.54 -23.47 0.33
C GLN A 641 19.82 -23.01 1.59
N THR A 642 20.52 -22.24 2.41
CA THR A 642 19.89 -21.47 3.50
C THR A 642 19.51 -20.06 3.07
N ARG A 643 20.07 -19.53 1.97
CA ARG A 643 19.77 -18.20 1.46
C ARG A 643 18.45 -18.22 0.70
N MET A 644 17.55 -17.28 1.02
CA MET A 644 16.32 -17.14 0.25
C MET A 644 16.62 -16.50 -1.11
N PHE A 645 15.94 -17.00 -2.15
CA PHE A 645 16.12 -16.52 -3.51
C PHE A 645 15.51 -15.13 -3.73
N ARG A 646 16.05 -14.39 -4.70
CA ARG A 646 15.60 -13.09 -5.17
C ARG A 646 15.56 -12.03 -4.05
N THR A 647 16.40 -12.18 -3.03
CA THR A 647 16.51 -11.27 -1.88
C THR A 647 17.91 -10.69 -1.80
N PRO A 648 18.16 -9.46 -2.30
CA PRO A 648 19.44 -8.79 -2.16
C PRO A 648 19.72 -8.49 -0.68
N ASP A 649 20.98 -8.62 -0.27
CA ASP A 649 21.38 -8.31 1.11
C ASP A 649 21.38 -6.79 1.38
N HIS A 650 21.41 -5.96 0.33
CA HIS A 650 21.30 -4.51 0.44
C HIS A 650 20.71 -3.88 -0.80
N TYR A 651 19.93 -2.82 -0.59
CA TYR A 651 19.31 -2.00 -1.65
C TYR A 651 18.91 -0.64 -1.11
N GLY A 652 18.60 0.30 -1.98
CA GLY A 652 18.26 1.64 -1.54
C GLY A 652 17.73 2.52 -2.66
N PHE A 653 17.36 3.73 -2.30
CA PHE A 653 16.90 4.74 -3.24
C PHE A 653 17.36 6.14 -2.85
N MET A 654 17.32 7.04 -3.81
CA MET A 654 17.50 8.47 -3.61
C MET A 654 16.50 9.26 -4.46
N THR A 655 16.04 10.39 -3.92
CA THR A 655 15.31 11.41 -4.69
C THR A 655 15.79 12.80 -4.33
N VAL A 656 15.90 13.66 -5.34
CA VAL A 656 16.15 15.10 -5.18
C VAL A 656 15.12 15.83 -6.03
N ASP A 657 14.39 16.75 -5.43
CA ASP A 657 13.36 17.56 -6.08
C ASP A 657 13.64 19.03 -5.82
N TYR A 658 13.89 19.78 -6.88
CA TYR A 658 14.21 21.21 -6.81
C TYR A 658 13.29 22.01 -7.72
N THR A 659 12.59 22.96 -7.13
CA THR A 659 11.72 23.90 -7.86
C THR A 659 12.40 25.28 -7.97
N MET A 660 12.66 25.73 -9.18
CA MET A 660 13.26 27.03 -9.48
C MET A 660 12.19 27.99 -10.01
N PHE A 661 12.23 29.24 -9.53
CA PHE A 661 11.36 30.32 -10.02
C PHE A 661 9.87 30.00 -9.99
N ASP A 662 9.41 29.16 -9.04
CA ASP A 662 8.01 28.70 -8.89
C ASP A 662 7.42 28.01 -10.13
N ALA A 663 8.20 27.76 -11.17
CA ALA A 663 7.71 27.22 -12.44
C ALA A 663 8.53 26.06 -13.01
N LEU A 664 9.84 26.02 -12.77
CA LEU A 664 10.74 25.00 -13.29
C LEU A 664 11.08 24.00 -12.18
N ASN A 665 10.66 22.77 -12.34
CA ASN A 665 11.01 21.68 -11.42
C ASN A 665 12.04 20.76 -12.07
N ILE A 666 13.11 20.44 -11.35
CA ILE A 666 14.13 19.47 -11.74
C ILE A 666 14.16 18.38 -10.67
N ALA A 667 13.96 17.15 -11.07
CA ALA A 667 13.97 16.00 -10.18
C ALA A 667 14.99 14.95 -10.62
N LEU A 668 15.73 14.41 -9.65
CA LEU A 668 16.57 13.24 -9.79
C LEU A 668 15.98 12.12 -8.95
N SER A 669 15.95 10.91 -9.48
CA SER A 669 15.53 9.72 -8.77
C SER A 669 16.48 8.57 -9.10
N GLY A 670 16.75 7.71 -8.13
CA GLY A 670 17.59 6.54 -8.35
C GLY A 670 17.25 5.42 -7.41
N THR A 671 17.43 4.18 -7.89
CA THR A 671 17.36 2.97 -7.07
C THR A 671 18.64 2.16 -7.26
N TYR A 672 19.08 1.56 -6.17
CA TYR A 672 20.21 0.64 -6.14
C TYR A 672 19.72 -0.72 -5.65
N THR A 673 20.09 -1.79 -6.34
CA THR A 673 19.81 -3.17 -5.95
C THR A 673 21.12 -3.95 -5.96
N GLY A 674 21.55 -4.44 -4.80
CA GLY A 674 22.73 -5.27 -4.66
C GLY A 674 22.51 -6.66 -5.24
N SER A 675 23.60 -7.43 -5.37
CA SER A 675 23.56 -8.80 -5.87
C SER A 675 22.66 -9.70 -5.03
N MET A 676 22.01 -10.64 -5.69
CA MET A 676 21.14 -11.64 -5.07
C MET A 676 21.30 -13.01 -5.72
N LEU A 677 20.90 -14.05 -4.99
CA LEU A 677 20.86 -15.40 -5.51
C LEU A 677 19.53 -15.60 -6.25
N VAL A 678 19.57 -16.11 -7.48
CA VAL A 678 18.39 -16.45 -8.29
C VAL A 678 18.49 -17.88 -8.80
N GLN A 679 17.36 -18.52 -9.02
CA GLN A 679 17.22 -19.82 -9.66
C GLN A 679 17.21 -19.60 -11.18
N HIS A 680 17.81 -20.50 -11.92
CA HIS A 680 17.78 -20.56 -13.37
C HIS A 680 17.49 -22.01 -13.77
N PHE A 681 16.29 -22.27 -14.27
CA PHE A 681 15.86 -23.60 -14.63
C PHE A 681 16.42 -24.04 -15.98
N ALA A 682 16.65 -25.35 -16.11
CA ALA A 682 17.08 -25.97 -17.37
C ALA A 682 16.07 -25.72 -18.51
N GLY A 683 16.58 -25.69 -19.72
CA GLY A 683 15.84 -25.40 -20.95
C GLY A 683 16.76 -24.71 -21.93
N TYR A 684 16.90 -23.40 -21.87
CA TYR A 684 17.92 -22.64 -22.58
C TYR A 684 19.35 -23.02 -22.13
N ILE A 685 19.52 -23.24 -20.84
CA ILE A 685 20.71 -23.85 -20.24
C ILE A 685 20.56 -25.36 -20.12
N ALA A 686 21.67 -26.09 -20.05
CA ALA A 686 21.66 -27.57 -20.07
C ALA A 686 21.15 -28.20 -18.76
N GLU A 687 21.38 -27.54 -17.62
CA GLU A 687 21.04 -28.03 -16.28
C GLU A 687 20.64 -26.82 -15.41
N ASP A 688 19.82 -27.07 -14.38
CA ASP A 688 19.48 -26.04 -13.39
C ASP A 688 20.72 -25.46 -12.75
N GLU A 689 20.75 -24.14 -12.57
CA GLU A 689 21.87 -23.40 -11.99
C GLU A 689 21.40 -22.40 -10.93
N GLU A 690 22.30 -22.10 -9.99
CA GLU A 690 22.20 -20.98 -9.06
C GLU A 690 23.08 -19.83 -9.52
N VAL A 691 22.47 -18.69 -9.79
CA VAL A 691 23.18 -17.52 -10.31
C VAL A 691 23.20 -16.40 -9.26
N ILE A 692 24.36 -15.78 -9.09
CA ILE A 692 24.49 -14.54 -8.31
C ILE A 692 24.46 -13.37 -9.29
N THR A 693 23.41 -12.56 -9.19
CA THR A 693 23.20 -11.41 -10.08
C THR A 693 24.25 -10.32 -9.88
N PRO A 694 24.55 -9.49 -10.89
CA PRO A 694 25.28 -8.24 -10.69
C PRO A 694 24.46 -7.25 -9.85
N ASP A 695 25.12 -6.18 -9.41
CA ASP A 695 24.48 -5.01 -8.83
C ASP A 695 23.86 -4.13 -9.90
N PHE A 696 22.73 -3.49 -9.59
CA PHE A 696 22.06 -2.57 -10.50
C PHE A 696 21.93 -1.17 -9.90
N PHE A 697 22.16 -0.16 -10.74
CA PHE A 697 21.93 1.23 -10.39
C PHE A 697 21.07 1.91 -11.47
N ASP A 698 19.79 2.10 -11.17
CA ASP A 698 18.83 2.80 -12.03
C ASP A 698 18.72 4.26 -11.57
N MET A 699 19.09 5.19 -12.42
CA MET A 699 18.99 6.63 -12.15
C MET A 699 18.19 7.32 -13.24
N GLY A 700 17.30 8.22 -12.86
CA GLY A 700 16.47 9.02 -13.75
C GLY A 700 16.58 10.52 -13.48
N ILE A 701 16.31 11.31 -14.52
CA ILE A 701 16.16 12.76 -14.44
C ILE A 701 14.84 13.18 -15.08
N LYS A 702 14.15 14.13 -14.46
CA LYS A 702 12.95 14.78 -14.96
C LYS A 702 13.09 16.28 -14.89
N VAL A 703 12.60 16.94 -15.92
CA VAL A 703 12.41 18.39 -15.95
C VAL A 703 10.95 18.66 -16.23
N ALA A 704 10.32 19.51 -15.42
CA ALA A 704 8.93 19.93 -15.60
C ALA A 704 8.83 21.46 -15.55
N TYR A 705 7.96 22.01 -16.40
CA TYR A 705 7.72 23.45 -16.48
C TYR A 705 6.24 23.75 -16.41
N ASP A 706 5.86 24.57 -15.41
CA ASP A 706 4.47 24.98 -15.15
C ASP A 706 4.15 26.29 -15.84
N VAL A 707 3.11 26.30 -16.66
CA VAL A 707 2.57 27.48 -17.33
C VAL A 707 1.22 27.83 -16.68
N LYS A 708 1.12 28.99 -16.04
CA LYS A 708 -0.14 29.52 -15.52
C LYS A 708 -0.98 30.06 -16.69
N LEU A 709 -2.09 29.42 -17.00
CA LEU A 709 -3.02 29.84 -18.07
C LEU A 709 -4.02 30.86 -17.54
N SER A 710 -4.43 30.72 -16.27
CA SER A 710 -5.29 31.67 -15.55
C SER A 710 -5.04 31.53 -14.04
N ASN A 711 -5.77 32.28 -13.21
CA ASN A 711 -5.65 32.17 -11.74
C ASN A 711 -5.95 30.77 -11.22
N ASN A 712 -6.79 30.00 -11.92
CA ASN A 712 -7.24 28.66 -11.50
C ASN A 712 -6.81 27.55 -12.46
N SER A 713 -6.05 27.85 -13.51
CA SER A 713 -5.65 26.82 -14.48
C SER A 713 -4.16 26.84 -14.76
N THR A 714 -3.57 25.63 -14.75
CA THR A 714 -2.16 25.41 -15.00
C THR A 714 -1.98 24.34 -16.06
N MET A 715 -0.95 24.51 -16.87
CA MET A 715 -0.48 23.50 -17.80
C MET A 715 0.98 23.17 -17.51
N GLN A 716 1.29 21.91 -17.29
CA GLN A 716 2.67 21.43 -17.05
C GLN A 716 3.16 20.63 -18.23
N PHE A 717 4.33 20.96 -18.71
CA PHE A 717 5.12 20.15 -19.63
C PHE A 717 6.21 19.46 -18.86
N ASN A 718 6.41 18.18 -19.06
CA ASN A 718 7.51 17.44 -18.46
C ASN A 718 8.19 16.51 -19.46
N ALA A 719 9.49 16.31 -19.27
CA ALA A 719 10.28 15.39 -20.06
C ALA A 719 11.43 14.85 -19.22
N GLY A 720 11.98 13.71 -19.62
CA GLY A 720 13.11 13.14 -18.92
C GLY A 720 13.54 11.78 -19.43
N ILE A 721 14.43 11.18 -18.65
CA ILE A 721 15.02 9.87 -18.94
C ILE A 721 14.97 9.05 -17.66
N LYS A 722 14.42 7.84 -17.71
CA LYS A 722 14.57 6.79 -16.69
C LYS A 722 15.75 5.90 -17.08
N ASN A 723 16.43 5.36 -16.10
CA ASN A 723 17.56 4.45 -16.26
C ASN A 723 18.64 5.01 -17.24
N ILE A 724 19.19 6.17 -16.90
CA ILE A 724 20.16 6.92 -17.73
C ILE A 724 21.34 6.04 -18.11
N PHE A 725 21.81 5.18 -17.18
CA PHE A 725 22.97 4.32 -17.40
C PHE A 725 22.64 3.04 -18.18
N ASN A 726 21.36 2.80 -18.48
CA ASN A 726 20.87 1.57 -19.10
C ASN A 726 21.30 0.32 -18.32
N SER A 727 21.23 0.38 -16.98
CA SER A 727 21.52 -0.72 -16.10
C SER A 727 20.37 -1.75 -16.21
N TYR A 728 20.58 -2.79 -17.01
CA TYR A 728 19.56 -3.80 -17.34
C TYR A 728 20.21 -5.18 -17.37
N GLN A 729 19.42 -6.25 -17.28
CA GLN A 729 19.93 -7.61 -17.35
C GLN A 729 20.51 -7.88 -18.75
N GLU A 730 21.72 -8.47 -18.81
CA GLU A 730 22.44 -8.74 -20.06
C GLU A 730 22.43 -10.23 -20.46
N ASP A 731 22.17 -11.12 -19.50
CA ASP A 731 22.16 -12.57 -19.65
C ASP A 731 20.75 -13.16 -19.71
N LEU A 732 19.86 -12.51 -20.43
CA LEU A 732 18.50 -12.99 -20.67
C LEU A 732 18.53 -14.27 -21.52
N ASP A 733 17.67 -15.23 -21.19
CA ASP A 733 17.45 -16.39 -22.02
C ASP A 733 16.75 -16.01 -23.34
N GLN A 734 17.07 -16.75 -24.40
CA GLN A 734 16.57 -16.47 -25.75
C GLN A 734 15.73 -17.64 -26.28
N GLY A 735 14.77 -17.32 -27.15
CA GLY A 735 13.99 -18.31 -27.88
C GLY A 735 12.92 -19.01 -27.07
N ALA A 736 12.49 -20.18 -27.60
CA ALA A 736 11.35 -20.92 -27.05
C ALA A 736 11.67 -21.66 -25.77
N ASP A 737 12.92 -22.07 -25.58
CA ASP A 737 13.35 -22.91 -24.46
C ASP A 737 13.78 -22.08 -23.23
N ARG A 738 13.53 -20.74 -23.26
CA ARG A 738 13.88 -19.84 -22.16
C ARG A 738 13.14 -20.13 -20.85
N ASP A 739 13.76 -19.85 -19.74
CA ASP A 739 13.09 -19.73 -18.45
C ASP A 739 12.48 -18.33 -18.32
N ALA A 740 11.16 -18.19 -18.46
CA ALA A 740 10.46 -16.91 -18.34
C ALA A 740 10.58 -16.31 -16.93
N GLY A 741 10.90 -17.10 -15.91
CA GLY A 741 11.16 -16.67 -14.53
C GLY A 741 12.57 -16.12 -14.34
N TYR A 742 13.52 -16.37 -15.25
CA TYR A 742 14.89 -15.88 -15.16
C TYR A 742 14.99 -14.42 -15.62
N ILE A 743 14.31 -13.55 -14.88
CA ILE A 743 14.36 -12.10 -15.05
C ILE A 743 14.64 -11.42 -13.70
N TYR A 744 15.56 -10.46 -13.67
CA TYR A 744 15.98 -9.73 -12.49
C TYR A 744 16.51 -8.34 -12.88
N GLY A 745 16.76 -7.45 -11.90
CA GLY A 745 17.24 -6.10 -12.17
C GLY A 745 16.10 -5.09 -12.38
N PRO A 746 16.39 -3.92 -12.93
CA PRO A 746 15.43 -2.87 -13.23
C PRO A 746 14.35 -3.32 -14.21
N SER A 747 13.11 -2.95 -13.95
CA SER A 747 11.96 -3.33 -14.79
C SER A 747 11.99 -2.70 -16.19
N LEU A 748 12.69 -1.59 -16.36
CA LEU A 748 12.79 -0.87 -17.63
C LEU A 748 14.27 -0.61 -18.00
N PRO A 749 14.66 -0.80 -19.26
CA PRO A 749 15.91 -0.28 -19.81
C PRO A 749 15.84 1.25 -19.88
N ARG A 750 16.86 1.91 -20.45
CA ARG A 750 16.83 3.36 -20.68
C ARG A 750 15.57 3.76 -21.42
N THR A 751 14.78 4.63 -20.79
CA THR A 751 13.45 5.02 -21.27
C THR A 751 13.33 6.53 -21.29
N PHE A 752 13.02 7.09 -22.47
CA PHE A 752 12.72 8.51 -22.62
C PHE A 752 11.23 8.74 -22.41
N PHE A 753 10.87 9.85 -21.78
CA PHE A 753 9.46 10.19 -21.59
C PHE A 753 9.19 11.67 -21.83
N PHE A 754 7.97 11.93 -22.25
CA PHE A 754 7.38 13.26 -22.36
C PHE A 754 5.96 13.24 -21.81
N GLY A 755 5.58 14.27 -21.08
CA GLY A 755 4.25 14.37 -20.48
C GLY A 755 3.65 15.77 -20.54
N LEU A 756 2.32 15.80 -20.57
CA LEU A 756 1.49 17.00 -20.49
C LEU A 756 0.47 16.81 -19.39
N LYS A 757 0.30 17.83 -18.54
CA LYS A 757 -0.71 17.83 -17.48
C LYS A 757 -1.46 19.15 -17.50
N LEU A 758 -2.78 19.09 -17.46
CA LEU A 758 -3.70 20.22 -17.36
C LEU A 758 -4.43 20.14 -16.02
N GLY A 759 -4.38 21.21 -15.24
CA GLY A 759 -5.12 21.39 -13.99
C GLY A 759 -6.08 22.59 -14.09
N LEU A 760 -7.35 22.40 -13.66
CA LEU A 760 -8.41 23.39 -13.64
C LEU A 760 -9.08 23.47 -12.26
#